data_c337559abaf020ece04884b186e08064
#
_entry.id   c337559abaf020ece04884b186e08064
#
_cell.length_a   1.000
_cell.length_b   1.000
_cell.length_c   1.000
_cell.angle_alpha   90.00
_cell.angle_beta   90.00
_cell.angle_gamma   90.00
#
_symmetry.space_group_name_H-M   'P 1'
#
loop_
_entity.id
_entity.type
_entity.pdbx_description
1 polymer ?
#
loop_
_entity_poly.entity_id
_entity_poly.type
_entity_poly.pdbx_seq_one_letter_code
_entity_poly.pdbx_strand_id
1 'polypeptide(L)'
;MDKQNIAPLGSQTVLTRLETSEQGLTQAQVGERLSQYGQNALRPSQHTTLDLFGRQFKSPLVYFLLGASVISLAIRDLSDGFIILAILAINTLLGFFQEYRSEHTIEQLSKLITRRTLVMRGGERVMADVTTLVPGDIVVLKEGDIIPADVKLLVAENLSVNESQLTGESAPVAKRCSGGAVPTGESAEDVSLLFAGSAVEQGSATGVIYATGADTELGRIATLSTRIRKVTHYEQSLQAFSALLIRIILLTLALAFLAKILITADLSHLPVLFLFIIALAIAVVPEALPVIATVTLSQGALKMAREQVIVKRLPSLEDLGNITLLCTDKTGTLTENRLAVQQEVSDNVELFHTLAYAAILPSDPLHEPATAEMQGVITPEAQTKLVTKQPLDAFDAALLAATPESIKRQATRFTKLQESPFDPAARRRRVIVADPTTHIRYLVVIGSAETLLDLARCPHAQAYRDALARDGAQGLRHLALAYAVIQLPNDDDVLQDDILQYEHDLTFLGYVALSDPIRPSAQQAIQMAEELGVAIKILSGDSKEVVGFVGRQIGLLHAEEKVVTGDEIAKVTPETLAKVALQTSMFARVTPEQKFLLIQALKTQHVVGYQGDGINDAPALKLADVAIAVDTATEVAKANADIILLKKDLRVIVNGIKYGRSIFANVNKYITYTMVGNFGNYFALAALYLLSFTLPLLPRQVLLISLITDVPLVTIATDSVADREIVRPEKYDIHRLMGISLVLGSLTALFELAFFATLRGAAPSASQTGLYLFLTVTQLVVIVSIRNKDHFWKAQRPSLLLMSAMALTGVVALALPYIGPLALLFSFTPLSLQEVATILLVAGGYLLVLDLVKVWYYQLVESHHTAHHSAAPSSAPSSNLASPFPHQASTESLARPQRER
;
A
#
# COMPACT_ATOMS: atom_id res chain seq x y z
N MET A 1 -25.03 -23.73 -5.64
CA MET A 1 -26.51 -23.76 -5.49
C MET A 1 -27.03 -22.36 -5.71
N ASP A 2 -28.25 -22.23 -6.26
CA ASP A 2 -28.76 -20.92 -6.64
C ASP A 2 -29.44 -20.22 -5.44
N LYS A 3 -29.23 -18.90 -5.31
CA LYS A 3 -29.81 -18.01 -4.29
C LYS A 3 -31.30 -18.24 -4.07
N GLN A 4 -32.07 -18.32 -5.18
CA GLN A 4 -33.54 -18.52 -5.16
C GLN A 4 -33.99 -19.83 -4.51
N ASN A 5 -33.15 -20.86 -4.53
CA ASN A 5 -33.43 -22.17 -3.96
C ASN A 5 -33.06 -22.29 -2.47
N ILE A 6 -32.25 -21.38 -1.94
CA ILE A 6 -31.77 -21.43 -0.55
C ILE A 6 -32.44 -20.40 0.35
N ALA A 7 -32.76 -19.22 -0.20
CA ALA A 7 -33.35 -18.14 0.58
C ALA A 7 -34.60 -18.53 1.39
N PRO A 8 -35.58 -19.25 0.84
CA PRO A 8 -36.81 -19.60 1.57
C PRO A 8 -36.63 -20.76 2.57
N LEU A 9 -35.48 -21.45 2.54
CA LEU A 9 -35.27 -22.64 3.38
C LEU A 9 -34.92 -22.26 4.82
N GLY A 10 -35.51 -22.98 5.78
CA GLY A 10 -35.12 -22.90 7.20
C GLY A 10 -33.74 -23.52 7.44
N SER A 11 -33.05 -23.12 8.52
CA SER A 11 -31.69 -23.50 8.88
C SER A 11 -31.43 -25.03 8.83
N GLN A 12 -32.32 -25.83 9.41
CA GLN A 12 -32.18 -27.30 9.41
C GLN A 12 -32.28 -27.93 8.02
N THR A 13 -33.16 -27.38 7.17
CA THR A 13 -33.36 -27.89 5.81
C THR A 13 -32.14 -27.57 4.94
N VAL A 14 -31.51 -26.39 5.15
CA VAL A 14 -30.28 -26.02 4.45
C VAL A 14 -29.10 -26.89 4.87
N LEU A 15 -28.94 -27.14 6.17
CA LEU A 15 -27.89 -28.05 6.66
C LEU A 15 -28.03 -29.46 6.09
N THR A 16 -29.25 -30.02 6.05
CA THR A 16 -29.52 -31.33 5.46
C THR A 16 -29.23 -31.34 3.96
N ARG A 17 -29.63 -30.29 3.23
CA ARG A 17 -29.41 -30.19 1.76
C ARG A 17 -27.96 -30.01 1.37
N LEU A 18 -27.17 -29.39 2.24
CA LEU A 18 -25.72 -29.24 2.08
C LEU A 18 -24.93 -30.40 2.70
N GLU A 19 -25.61 -31.42 3.21
CA GLU A 19 -25.01 -32.59 3.87
C GLU A 19 -23.95 -32.18 4.92
N THR A 20 -24.34 -31.25 5.79
CA THR A 20 -23.50 -30.73 6.88
C THR A 20 -24.30 -30.66 8.19
N SER A 21 -23.64 -30.31 9.26
CA SER A 21 -24.24 -30.14 10.61
C SER A 21 -23.75 -28.85 11.25
N GLU A 22 -24.33 -28.48 12.41
CA GLU A 22 -23.86 -27.32 13.20
C GLU A 22 -22.41 -27.49 13.68
N GLN A 23 -21.91 -28.72 13.77
CA GLN A 23 -20.50 -29.02 14.08
C GLN A 23 -19.55 -28.83 12.88
N GLY A 24 -20.10 -28.53 11.69
CA GLY A 24 -19.34 -28.33 10.46
C GLY A 24 -18.85 -29.61 9.81
N LEU A 25 -18.10 -29.48 8.74
CA LEU A 25 -17.54 -30.57 7.95
C LEU A 25 -16.29 -31.17 8.62
N THR A 26 -16.06 -32.45 8.43
CA THR A 26 -14.77 -33.06 8.76
C THR A 26 -13.69 -32.70 7.73
N GLN A 27 -12.41 -32.81 8.12
CA GLN A 27 -11.29 -32.49 7.23
C GLN A 27 -11.28 -33.37 5.95
N ALA A 28 -11.73 -34.60 6.03
CA ALA A 28 -11.86 -35.49 4.87
C ALA A 28 -12.92 -34.99 3.88
N GLN A 29 -14.10 -34.61 4.39
CA GLN A 29 -15.17 -34.04 3.56
C GLN A 29 -14.77 -32.72 2.91
N VAL A 30 -14.01 -31.87 3.62
CA VAL A 30 -13.47 -30.62 3.04
C VAL A 30 -12.55 -30.93 1.87
N GLY A 31 -11.64 -31.95 2.00
CA GLY A 31 -10.76 -32.36 0.92
C GLY A 31 -11.49 -32.86 -0.32
N GLU A 32 -12.54 -33.68 -0.12
CA GLU A 32 -13.40 -34.18 -1.20
C GLU A 32 -14.14 -33.04 -1.91
N ARG A 33 -14.79 -32.16 -1.13
CA ARG A 33 -15.52 -31.02 -1.68
C ARG A 33 -14.61 -29.99 -2.38
N LEU A 34 -13.39 -29.78 -1.86
CA LEU A 34 -12.42 -28.92 -2.52
C LEU A 34 -12.01 -29.47 -3.91
N SER A 35 -11.94 -30.79 -4.03
CA SER A 35 -11.69 -31.43 -5.34
C SER A 35 -12.89 -31.29 -6.29
N GLN A 36 -14.12 -31.29 -5.76
CA GLN A 36 -15.35 -31.20 -6.53
C GLN A 36 -15.71 -29.75 -6.94
N TYR A 37 -15.65 -28.79 -6.00
CA TYR A 37 -16.08 -27.41 -6.22
C TYR A 37 -14.91 -26.47 -6.58
N GLY A 38 -13.65 -26.91 -6.38
CA GLY A 38 -12.48 -26.08 -6.55
C GLY A 38 -12.26 -25.10 -5.40
N GLN A 39 -11.24 -24.24 -5.56
CA GLN A 39 -10.90 -23.24 -4.57
C GLN A 39 -11.92 -22.08 -4.55
N ASN A 40 -12.21 -21.56 -3.37
CA ASN A 40 -12.97 -20.33 -3.19
C ASN A 40 -12.12 -19.10 -3.57
N ALA A 41 -11.92 -18.93 -4.86
CA ALA A 41 -11.19 -17.81 -5.43
C ALA A 41 -11.92 -17.34 -6.69
N LEU A 42 -12.12 -16.04 -6.79
CA LEU A 42 -12.40 -15.43 -8.07
C LEU A 42 -11.12 -15.57 -8.87
N ARG A 43 -11.06 -16.50 -9.83
CA ARG A 43 -9.86 -16.66 -10.67
C ARG A 43 -9.57 -15.30 -11.30
N PRO A 44 -8.49 -14.58 -10.93
CA PRO A 44 -7.93 -13.61 -11.84
C PRO A 44 -7.67 -14.40 -13.12
N SER A 45 -7.90 -13.81 -14.28
CA SER A 45 -7.55 -14.42 -15.55
C SER A 45 -6.06 -14.79 -15.45
N GLN A 46 -5.76 -16.04 -15.08
CA GLN A 46 -4.38 -16.55 -15.15
C GLN A 46 -4.05 -16.48 -16.62
N HIS A 47 -3.22 -15.52 -16.99
CA HIS A 47 -2.70 -15.47 -18.34
C HIS A 47 -1.90 -16.73 -18.56
N THR A 48 -2.39 -17.59 -19.43
CA THR A 48 -1.65 -18.79 -19.79
C THR A 48 -0.32 -18.36 -20.41
N THR A 49 0.70 -19.20 -20.30
CA THR A 49 2.00 -18.96 -20.94
C THR A 49 1.85 -18.66 -22.45
N LEU A 50 0.84 -19.27 -23.08
CA LEU A 50 0.47 -19.01 -24.48
C LEU A 50 -0.14 -17.61 -24.68
N ASP A 51 -0.94 -17.12 -23.73
CA ASP A 51 -1.48 -15.76 -23.82
C ASP A 51 -0.38 -14.70 -23.69
N LEU A 52 0.59 -14.92 -22.78
CA LEU A 52 1.75 -14.04 -22.63
C LEU A 52 2.59 -14.01 -23.91
N PHE A 53 2.83 -15.16 -24.51
CA PHE A 53 3.53 -15.25 -25.80
C PHE A 53 2.73 -14.58 -26.91
N GLY A 54 1.42 -14.82 -26.98
CA GLY A 54 0.54 -14.22 -27.98
C GLY A 54 0.42 -12.69 -27.89
N ARG A 55 0.59 -12.14 -26.70
CA ARG A 55 0.59 -10.67 -26.48
C ARG A 55 1.76 -9.99 -27.16
N GLN A 56 2.92 -10.63 -27.25
CA GLN A 56 4.10 -10.08 -27.92
C GLN A 56 3.80 -9.73 -29.38
N PHE A 57 2.93 -10.53 -30.03
CA PHE A 57 2.54 -10.29 -31.43
C PHE A 57 1.51 -9.16 -31.60
N LYS A 58 0.98 -8.58 -30.54
CA LYS A 58 0.04 -7.43 -30.62
C LYS A 58 0.75 -6.09 -30.64
N SER A 59 2.08 -6.05 -30.54
CA SER A 59 2.85 -4.81 -30.62
C SER A 59 2.84 -4.26 -32.06
N PRO A 60 2.60 -2.96 -32.27
CA PRO A 60 2.72 -2.33 -33.58
C PRO A 60 4.05 -2.57 -34.27
N LEU A 61 5.12 -2.67 -33.48
CA LEU A 61 6.46 -2.94 -33.95
C LEU A 61 6.58 -4.29 -34.67
N VAL A 62 5.98 -5.34 -34.11
CA VAL A 62 5.98 -6.65 -34.74
C VAL A 62 5.38 -6.58 -36.14
N TYR A 63 4.31 -5.81 -36.32
CA TYR A 63 3.71 -5.59 -37.66
C TYR A 63 4.64 -4.81 -38.58
N PHE A 64 5.36 -3.79 -38.05
CA PHE A 64 6.35 -3.05 -38.85
C PHE A 64 7.52 -3.95 -39.28
N LEU A 65 8.08 -4.76 -38.36
CA LEU A 65 9.17 -5.69 -38.67
C LEU A 65 8.73 -6.78 -39.63
N LEU A 66 7.53 -7.34 -39.45
CA LEU A 66 6.97 -8.32 -40.41
C LEU A 66 6.78 -7.67 -41.78
N GLY A 67 6.22 -6.46 -41.85
CA GLY A 67 6.09 -5.71 -43.10
C GLY A 67 7.44 -5.47 -43.76
N ALA A 68 8.47 -5.00 -43.02
CA ALA A 68 9.82 -4.80 -43.52
C ALA A 68 10.43 -6.10 -44.05
N SER A 69 10.26 -7.23 -43.32
CA SER A 69 10.74 -8.54 -43.76
C SER A 69 10.07 -8.96 -45.07
N VAL A 70 8.74 -8.85 -45.18
CA VAL A 70 7.99 -9.20 -46.39
C VAL A 70 8.45 -8.36 -47.58
N ILE A 71 8.66 -7.05 -47.38
CA ILE A 71 9.15 -6.15 -48.42
C ILE A 71 10.57 -6.56 -48.82
N SER A 72 11.48 -6.85 -47.87
CA SER A 72 12.83 -7.28 -48.15
C SER A 72 12.86 -8.57 -48.99
N LEU A 73 12.05 -9.54 -48.60
CA LEU A 73 11.91 -10.81 -49.34
C LEU A 73 11.32 -10.58 -50.73
N ALA A 74 10.38 -9.65 -50.91
CA ALA A 74 9.78 -9.33 -52.21
C ALA A 74 10.77 -8.68 -53.18
N ILE A 75 11.72 -7.90 -52.65
CA ILE A 75 12.80 -7.27 -53.40
C ILE A 75 13.94 -8.29 -53.74
N ARG A 76 13.84 -9.53 -53.26
CA ARG A 76 14.81 -10.60 -53.31
C ARG A 76 16.08 -10.36 -52.48
N ASP A 77 16.01 -9.48 -51.49
CA ASP A 77 17.05 -9.35 -50.47
C ASP A 77 16.77 -10.36 -49.36
N LEU A 78 17.12 -11.64 -49.62
CA LEU A 78 16.87 -12.75 -48.69
C LEU A 78 17.66 -12.55 -47.38
N SER A 79 18.83 -11.96 -47.45
CA SER A 79 19.69 -11.71 -46.28
C SER A 79 19.02 -10.76 -45.26
N ASP A 80 18.59 -9.61 -45.70
CA ASP A 80 17.94 -8.62 -44.82
C ASP A 80 16.59 -9.15 -44.34
N GLY A 81 15.81 -9.83 -45.20
CA GLY A 81 14.53 -10.44 -44.81
C GLY A 81 14.64 -11.45 -43.69
N PHE A 82 15.59 -12.38 -43.79
CA PHE A 82 15.79 -13.39 -42.72
C PHE A 82 16.43 -12.81 -41.45
N ILE A 83 17.32 -11.83 -41.56
CA ILE A 83 17.93 -11.16 -40.41
C ILE A 83 16.86 -10.37 -39.63
N ILE A 84 15.97 -9.65 -40.31
CA ILE A 84 14.87 -8.93 -39.69
C ILE A 84 13.94 -9.91 -38.95
N LEU A 85 13.63 -11.08 -39.54
CA LEU A 85 12.85 -12.13 -38.86
C LEU A 85 13.58 -12.72 -37.65
N ALA A 86 14.89 -12.92 -37.74
CA ALA A 86 15.68 -13.41 -36.61
C ALA A 86 15.71 -12.41 -35.45
N ILE A 87 15.90 -11.12 -35.74
CA ILE A 87 15.84 -10.04 -34.74
C ILE A 87 14.44 -9.96 -34.12
N LEU A 88 13.39 -10.06 -34.93
CA LEU A 88 12.01 -10.11 -34.44
C LEU A 88 11.79 -11.29 -33.49
N ALA A 89 12.29 -12.47 -33.86
CA ALA A 89 12.18 -13.67 -33.01
C ALA A 89 12.93 -13.49 -31.69
N ILE A 90 14.14 -12.94 -31.72
CA ILE A 90 14.95 -12.67 -30.51
C ILE A 90 14.23 -11.64 -29.62
N ASN A 91 13.74 -10.54 -30.16
CA ASN A 91 13.02 -9.52 -29.40
C ASN A 91 11.74 -10.07 -28.79
N THR A 92 10.96 -10.84 -29.56
CA THR A 92 9.75 -11.50 -29.08
C THR A 92 10.06 -12.46 -27.93
N LEU A 93 11.14 -13.26 -28.04
CA LEU A 93 11.55 -14.15 -26.97
C LEU A 93 12.03 -13.42 -25.72
N LEU A 94 12.85 -12.37 -25.90
CA LEU A 94 13.30 -11.53 -24.77
C LEU A 94 12.13 -10.87 -24.05
N GLY A 95 11.21 -10.25 -24.78
CA GLY A 95 9.99 -9.67 -24.21
C GLY A 95 9.14 -10.69 -23.48
N PHE A 96 8.95 -11.89 -24.08
CA PHE A 96 8.24 -12.98 -23.43
C PHE A 96 8.90 -13.44 -22.12
N PHE A 97 10.21 -13.66 -22.09
CA PHE A 97 10.91 -14.08 -20.86
C PHE A 97 10.85 -13.01 -19.76
N GLN A 98 10.96 -11.75 -20.14
CA GLN A 98 10.86 -10.62 -19.20
C GLN A 98 9.45 -10.54 -18.60
N GLU A 99 8.39 -10.60 -19.41
CA GLU A 99 7.00 -10.56 -18.97
C GLU A 99 6.66 -11.81 -18.12
N TYR A 100 7.09 -12.98 -18.55
CA TYR A 100 6.92 -14.23 -17.79
C TYR A 100 7.55 -14.16 -16.41
N ARG A 101 8.79 -13.66 -16.31
CA ARG A 101 9.48 -13.51 -15.02
C ARG A 101 8.78 -12.49 -14.11
N SER A 102 8.25 -11.42 -14.68
CA SER A 102 7.50 -10.40 -13.94
C SER A 102 6.19 -10.95 -13.41
N GLU A 103 5.38 -11.61 -14.24
CA GLU A 103 4.12 -12.25 -13.84
C GLU A 103 4.32 -13.30 -12.76
N HIS A 104 5.36 -14.14 -12.89
CA HIS A 104 5.68 -15.14 -11.88
C HIS A 104 6.07 -14.51 -10.53
N THR A 105 6.77 -13.38 -10.55
CA THR A 105 7.09 -12.59 -9.33
C THR A 105 5.82 -12.07 -8.67
N ILE A 106 4.89 -11.52 -9.44
CA ILE A 106 3.60 -11.02 -8.94
C ILE A 106 2.79 -12.18 -8.32
N GLU A 107 2.76 -13.33 -8.97
CA GLU A 107 2.09 -14.52 -8.46
C GLU A 107 2.68 -14.98 -7.11
N GLN A 108 4.00 -15.00 -6.97
CA GLN A 108 4.66 -15.32 -5.71
C GLN A 108 4.31 -14.32 -4.61
N LEU A 109 4.27 -13.02 -4.91
CA LEU A 109 3.89 -11.99 -3.95
C LEU A 109 2.42 -12.12 -3.52
N SER A 110 1.53 -12.46 -4.45
CA SER A 110 0.10 -12.64 -4.15
C SER A 110 -0.16 -13.81 -3.19
N LYS A 111 0.66 -14.87 -3.25
CA LYS A 111 0.58 -16.02 -2.35
C LYS A 111 0.97 -15.69 -0.89
N LEU A 112 1.65 -14.57 -0.65
CA LEU A 112 1.96 -14.11 0.70
C LEU A 112 0.75 -13.46 1.41
N ILE A 113 -0.32 -13.13 0.66
CA ILE A 113 -1.54 -12.53 1.19
C ILE A 113 -2.57 -13.65 1.36
N THR A 114 -2.57 -14.32 2.50
CA THR A 114 -3.59 -15.29 2.85
C THR A 114 -4.68 -14.63 3.68
N ARG A 115 -5.93 -14.65 3.19
CA ARG A 115 -7.08 -14.26 4.00
C ARG A 115 -7.52 -15.47 4.82
N ARG A 116 -7.72 -15.28 6.12
CA ARG A 116 -8.20 -16.33 7.01
C ARG A 116 -9.54 -15.94 7.62
N THR A 117 -10.40 -16.90 7.83
CA THR A 117 -11.68 -16.73 8.47
C THR A 117 -11.90 -17.83 9.51
N LEU A 118 -12.71 -17.54 10.51
CA LEU A 118 -13.04 -18.51 11.56
C LEU A 118 -14.15 -19.44 11.06
N VAL A 119 -13.89 -20.74 11.06
CA VAL A 119 -14.86 -21.76 10.66
C VAL A 119 -15.03 -22.80 11.77
N MET A 120 -16.21 -23.42 11.80
CA MET A 120 -16.47 -24.59 12.62
C MET A 120 -16.25 -25.84 11.77
N ARG A 121 -15.27 -26.68 12.13
CA ARG A 121 -14.99 -27.96 11.47
C ARG A 121 -14.80 -29.07 12.51
N GLY A 122 -15.56 -30.14 12.40
CA GLY A 122 -15.49 -31.24 13.35
C GLY A 122 -15.83 -30.88 14.81
N GLY A 123 -16.65 -29.83 15.03
CA GLY A 123 -17.00 -29.31 16.35
C GLY A 123 -15.98 -28.33 16.94
N GLU A 124 -14.86 -28.05 16.26
CA GLU A 124 -13.85 -27.11 16.73
C GLU A 124 -13.82 -25.82 15.88
N ARG A 125 -13.52 -24.69 16.55
CA ARG A 125 -13.30 -23.41 15.87
C ARG A 125 -11.89 -23.34 15.35
N VAL A 126 -11.71 -23.28 14.01
CA VAL A 126 -10.42 -23.30 13.33
C VAL A 126 -10.29 -22.09 12.41
N MET A 127 -9.13 -21.45 12.39
CA MET A 127 -8.78 -20.42 11.39
C MET A 127 -8.43 -21.08 10.06
N ALA A 128 -9.34 -21.07 9.09
CA ALA A 128 -9.14 -21.61 7.75
C ALA A 128 -8.74 -20.51 6.75
N ASP A 129 -7.95 -20.89 5.75
CA ASP A 129 -7.69 -20.04 4.59
C ASP A 129 -8.98 -19.91 3.76
N VAL A 130 -9.34 -18.67 3.40
CA VAL A 130 -10.56 -18.38 2.63
C VAL A 130 -10.58 -19.17 1.31
N THR A 131 -9.44 -19.43 0.69
CA THR A 131 -9.37 -20.20 -0.56
C THR A 131 -9.73 -21.67 -0.40
N THR A 132 -9.68 -22.20 0.83
CA THR A 132 -10.01 -23.61 1.16
C THR A 132 -11.44 -23.82 1.62
N LEU A 133 -12.27 -22.77 1.59
CA LEU A 133 -13.69 -22.85 1.96
C LEU A 133 -14.48 -23.57 0.88
N VAL A 134 -15.42 -24.38 1.32
CA VAL A 134 -16.28 -25.18 0.45
C VAL A 134 -17.75 -25.04 0.85
N PRO A 135 -18.71 -25.27 -0.05
CA PRO A 135 -20.11 -25.32 0.31
C PRO A 135 -20.35 -26.36 1.42
N GLY A 136 -21.07 -25.95 2.48
CA GLY A 136 -21.29 -26.75 3.69
C GLY A 136 -20.38 -26.41 4.87
N ASP A 137 -19.32 -25.60 4.71
CA ASP A 137 -18.55 -25.05 5.83
C ASP A 137 -19.43 -24.12 6.67
N ILE A 138 -19.25 -24.16 7.98
CA ILE A 138 -19.89 -23.22 8.91
C ILE A 138 -18.91 -22.10 9.23
N VAL A 139 -19.26 -20.88 8.88
CA VAL A 139 -18.42 -19.69 9.12
C VAL A 139 -18.94 -18.91 10.32
N VAL A 140 -18.02 -18.40 11.15
CA VAL A 140 -18.31 -17.53 12.28
C VAL A 140 -17.76 -16.13 11.95
N LEU A 141 -18.67 -15.16 11.90
CA LEU A 141 -18.39 -13.78 11.48
C LEU A 141 -18.59 -12.83 12.66
N LYS A 142 -17.76 -11.80 12.72
CA LYS A 142 -17.80 -10.73 13.71
C LYS A 142 -17.64 -9.38 13.05
N GLU A 143 -17.89 -8.33 13.79
CA GLU A 143 -17.65 -6.95 13.36
C GLU A 143 -16.24 -6.77 12.76
N GLY A 144 -16.16 -6.18 11.58
CA GLY A 144 -14.93 -5.96 10.81
C GLY A 144 -14.52 -7.08 9.87
N ASP A 145 -15.23 -8.20 9.87
CA ASP A 145 -14.96 -9.30 8.93
C ASP A 145 -15.57 -9.01 7.55
N ILE A 146 -14.86 -9.44 6.51
CA ILE A 146 -15.43 -9.54 5.16
C ILE A 146 -16.01 -10.96 5.00
N ILE A 147 -17.25 -11.02 4.52
CA ILE A 147 -17.93 -12.26 4.21
C ILE A 147 -17.16 -12.99 3.11
N PRO A 148 -16.63 -14.21 3.41
CA PRO A 148 -15.64 -14.87 2.53
C PRO A 148 -16.26 -15.61 1.35
N ALA A 149 -17.55 -15.90 1.40
CA ALA A 149 -18.33 -16.66 0.42
C ALA A 149 -19.80 -16.32 0.59
N ASP A 150 -20.70 -16.82 -0.24
CA ASP A 150 -22.13 -16.60 -0.01
C ASP A 150 -22.65 -17.53 1.10
N VAL A 151 -23.27 -16.94 2.11
CA VAL A 151 -23.59 -17.57 3.40
C VAL A 151 -25.08 -17.46 3.67
N LYS A 152 -25.71 -18.55 4.13
CA LYS A 152 -27.04 -18.57 4.75
C LYS A 152 -26.90 -18.48 6.25
N LEU A 153 -27.55 -17.50 6.88
CA LEU A 153 -27.54 -17.31 8.33
C LEU A 153 -28.21 -18.45 9.09
N LEU A 154 -27.52 -18.93 10.12
CA LEU A 154 -28.01 -19.88 11.11
C LEU A 154 -28.31 -19.17 12.43
N VAL A 155 -27.42 -18.28 12.88
CA VAL A 155 -27.54 -17.42 14.06
C VAL A 155 -27.07 -16.01 13.70
N ALA A 156 -27.77 -15.00 14.17
CA ALA A 156 -27.40 -13.60 13.98
C ALA A 156 -27.75 -12.79 15.25
N GLU A 157 -26.81 -12.01 15.73
CA GLU A 157 -26.94 -11.14 16.90
C GLU A 157 -26.65 -9.70 16.52
N ASN A 158 -27.67 -8.86 16.46
CA ASN A 158 -27.59 -7.45 16.10
C ASN A 158 -26.79 -7.19 14.82
N LEU A 159 -26.95 -8.07 13.83
CA LEU A 159 -26.15 -8.09 12.62
C LEU A 159 -26.54 -7.00 11.64
N SER A 160 -25.58 -6.16 11.25
CA SER A 160 -25.69 -5.17 10.19
C SER A 160 -24.52 -5.34 9.20
N VAL A 161 -24.82 -5.35 7.91
CA VAL A 161 -23.89 -5.66 6.83
C VAL A 161 -23.88 -4.58 5.77
N ASN A 162 -22.72 -4.14 5.38
CA ASN A 162 -22.52 -3.22 4.27
C ASN A 162 -22.38 -3.99 2.95
N GLU A 163 -23.37 -3.84 2.09
CA GLU A 163 -23.45 -4.50 0.78
C GLU A 163 -23.09 -3.57 -0.39
N SER A 164 -22.46 -2.43 -0.12
CA SER A 164 -22.16 -1.40 -1.13
C SER A 164 -21.33 -1.90 -2.32
N GLN A 165 -20.56 -2.95 -2.14
CA GLN A 165 -19.80 -3.57 -3.23
C GLN A 165 -20.69 -4.29 -4.27
N LEU A 166 -21.89 -4.71 -3.86
CA LEU A 166 -22.83 -5.42 -4.71
C LEU A 166 -23.96 -4.50 -5.20
N THR A 167 -24.52 -3.70 -4.30
CA THR A 167 -25.68 -2.86 -4.57
C THR A 167 -25.32 -1.44 -5.02
N GLY A 168 -24.13 -0.97 -4.68
CA GLY A 168 -23.69 0.42 -4.82
C GLY A 168 -24.24 1.36 -3.75
N GLU A 169 -25.10 0.90 -2.85
CA GLU A 169 -25.68 1.68 -1.77
C GLU A 169 -24.83 1.54 -0.50
N SER A 170 -24.52 2.66 0.15
CA SER A 170 -23.63 2.70 1.32
C SER A 170 -24.37 2.47 2.66
N ALA A 171 -25.71 2.44 2.65
CA ALA A 171 -26.49 2.21 3.87
C ALA A 171 -26.37 0.76 4.33
N PRO A 172 -26.04 0.50 5.62
CA PRO A 172 -25.96 -0.85 6.15
C PRO A 172 -27.34 -1.51 6.16
N VAL A 173 -27.37 -2.81 5.85
CA VAL A 173 -28.58 -3.63 5.82
C VAL A 173 -28.62 -4.51 7.05
N ALA A 174 -29.70 -4.43 7.84
CA ALA A 174 -29.92 -5.31 8.98
C ALA A 174 -30.25 -6.73 8.50
N LYS A 175 -29.54 -7.73 9.03
CA LYS A 175 -29.72 -9.15 8.66
C LYS A 175 -30.22 -9.97 9.83
N ARG A 176 -31.08 -10.96 9.54
CA ARG A 176 -31.71 -11.84 10.57
C ARG A 176 -31.86 -13.25 10.02
N CYS A 177 -31.95 -14.22 10.92
CA CYS A 177 -32.28 -15.59 10.54
C CYS A 177 -33.71 -15.72 10.01
N SER A 178 -33.94 -16.64 9.07
CA SER A 178 -35.27 -16.99 8.58
C SER A 178 -36.06 -17.68 9.68
N GLY A 179 -37.09 -17.02 10.26
CA GLY A 179 -37.91 -17.57 11.35
C GLY A 179 -38.83 -16.53 12.00
N GLY A 180 -38.66 -15.24 11.74
CA GLY A 180 -39.54 -14.17 12.18
C GLY A 180 -40.42 -13.62 11.05
N ALA A 181 -41.51 -12.94 11.39
CA ALA A 181 -42.36 -12.25 10.41
C ALA A 181 -41.49 -11.23 9.64
N VAL A 182 -41.42 -11.38 8.34
CA VAL A 182 -40.73 -10.45 7.44
C VAL A 182 -41.54 -9.16 7.42
N PRO A 183 -40.95 -7.97 7.69
CA PRO A 183 -41.67 -6.70 7.57
C PRO A 183 -42.22 -6.52 6.16
N THR A 184 -43.41 -5.93 6.07
CA THR A 184 -44.09 -5.65 4.78
C THR A 184 -43.18 -4.77 3.92
N GLY A 185 -42.60 -5.35 2.86
CA GLY A 185 -41.73 -4.66 1.89
C GLY A 185 -40.32 -5.23 1.71
N GLU A 186 -39.85 -6.11 2.60
CA GLU A 186 -38.58 -6.80 2.46
C GLU A 186 -38.76 -8.24 1.96
N SER A 187 -37.91 -8.72 1.07
CA SER A 187 -37.92 -10.11 0.66
C SER A 187 -37.20 -10.98 1.69
N ALA A 188 -37.69 -12.22 1.92
CA ALA A 188 -36.98 -13.19 2.78
C ALA A 188 -35.55 -13.48 2.28
N GLU A 189 -35.24 -13.18 1.02
CA GLU A 189 -33.93 -13.32 0.41
C GLU A 189 -32.94 -12.28 0.93
N ASP A 190 -33.41 -11.03 1.11
CA ASP A 190 -32.52 -9.92 1.47
C ASP A 190 -32.10 -9.95 2.95
N VAL A 191 -32.91 -10.56 3.80
CA VAL A 191 -32.72 -10.53 5.26
C VAL A 191 -31.84 -11.67 5.78
N SER A 192 -31.85 -12.83 5.13
CA SER A 192 -31.23 -14.05 5.66
C SER A 192 -29.99 -14.55 4.92
N LEU A 193 -29.62 -13.88 3.84
CA LEU A 193 -28.43 -14.20 3.05
C LEU A 193 -27.36 -13.15 3.25
N LEU A 194 -26.11 -13.60 3.30
CA LEU A 194 -24.93 -12.77 3.28
C LEU A 194 -24.16 -13.08 2.00
N PHE A 195 -23.65 -12.06 1.37
CA PHE A 195 -22.97 -12.17 0.07
C PHE A 195 -21.47 -11.96 0.20
N ALA A 196 -20.70 -12.73 -0.55
CA ALA A 196 -19.26 -12.61 -0.62
C ALA A 196 -18.81 -11.17 -0.92
N GLY A 197 -17.79 -10.69 -0.21
CA GLY A 197 -17.25 -9.35 -0.38
C GLY A 197 -17.94 -8.25 0.43
N SER A 198 -19.13 -8.49 0.98
CA SER A 198 -19.79 -7.58 1.90
C SER A 198 -19.06 -7.55 3.25
N ALA A 199 -19.21 -6.46 4.01
CA ALA A 199 -18.54 -6.27 5.29
C ALA A 199 -19.53 -6.29 6.45
N VAL A 200 -19.18 -6.98 7.53
CA VAL A 200 -19.93 -6.92 8.79
C VAL A 200 -19.61 -5.60 9.48
N GLU A 201 -20.57 -4.69 9.58
CA GLU A 201 -20.39 -3.40 10.25
C GLU A 201 -20.69 -3.49 11.76
N GLN A 202 -21.65 -4.29 12.15
CA GLN A 202 -22.02 -4.43 13.55
C GLN A 202 -22.57 -5.85 13.83
N GLY A 203 -22.33 -6.34 15.03
CA GLY A 203 -22.86 -7.61 15.52
C GLY A 203 -22.03 -8.83 15.16
N SER A 204 -22.63 -10.01 15.35
CA SER A 204 -22.00 -11.29 15.06
C SER A 204 -22.96 -12.25 14.37
N ALA A 205 -22.41 -13.21 13.61
CA ALA A 205 -23.20 -14.21 12.91
C ALA A 205 -22.49 -15.56 12.79
N THR A 206 -23.30 -16.61 12.79
CA THR A 206 -22.86 -17.94 12.34
C THR A 206 -23.73 -18.36 11.16
N GLY A 207 -23.11 -18.85 10.09
CA GLY A 207 -23.86 -19.25 8.90
C GLY A 207 -23.17 -20.36 8.12
N VAL A 208 -23.92 -20.99 7.22
CA VAL A 208 -23.43 -22.05 6.35
C VAL A 208 -23.13 -21.51 4.95
N ILE A 209 -21.99 -21.82 4.42
CA ILE A 209 -21.58 -21.46 3.05
C ILE A 209 -22.37 -22.30 2.06
N TYR A 210 -23.06 -21.65 1.09
CA TYR A 210 -23.79 -22.34 0.05
C TYR A 210 -23.21 -22.18 -1.37
N ALA A 211 -22.42 -21.13 -1.61
CA ALA A 211 -21.71 -20.90 -2.87
C ALA A 211 -20.32 -20.29 -2.64
N THR A 212 -19.35 -20.70 -3.47
CA THR A 212 -17.94 -20.29 -3.38
C THR A 212 -17.40 -19.83 -4.73
N GLY A 213 -16.38 -18.98 -4.74
CA GLY A 213 -15.65 -18.56 -5.94
C GLY A 213 -16.52 -17.93 -7.03
N ALA A 214 -16.46 -18.47 -8.23
CA ALA A 214 -17.21 -17.96 -9.39
C ALA A 214 -18.73 -18.10 -9.25
N ASP A 215 -19.21 -19.01 -8.40
CA ASP A 215 -20.63 -19.25 -8.18
C ASP A 215 -21.28 -18.31 -7.18
N THR A 216 -20.51 -17.45 -6.50
CA THR A 216 -21.01 -16.39 -5.63
C THR A 216 -21.63 -15.26 -6.44
N GLU A 217 -22.51 -14.44 -5.82
CA GLU A 217 -23.07 -13.26 -6.49
C GLU A 217 -21.96 -12.30 -6.95
N LEU A 218 -20.94 -12.07 -6.10
CA LEU A 218 -19.77 -11.30 -6.48
C LEU A 218 -19.03 -11.93 -7.67
N GLY A 219 -18.90 -13.26 -7.70
CA GLY A 219 -18.28 -14.00 -8.80
C GLY A 219 -19.02 -13.81 -10.12
N ARG A 220 -20.34 -13.86 -10.11
CA ARG A 220 -21.18 -13.60 -11.29
C ARG A 220 -21.02 -12.18 -11.81
N ILE A 221 -21.02 -11.18 -10.93
CA ILE A 221 -20.77 -9.78 -11.31
C ILE A 221 -19.35 -9.60 -11.87
N ALA A 222 -18.34 -10.21 -11.23
CA ALA A 222 -16.95 -10.12 -11.66
C ALA A 222 -16.74 -10.71 -13.07
N THR A 223 -17.42 -11.81 -13.40
CA THR A 223 -17.35 -12.39 -14.75
C THR A 223 -17.94 -11.48 -15.84
N LEU A 224 -18.94 -10.66 -15.49
CA LEU A 224 -19.51 -9.65 -16.38
C LEU A 224 -18.64 -8.39 -16.49
N SER A 225 -17.85 -8.07 -15.44
CA SER A 225 -17.10 -6.81 -15.31
C SER A 225 -15.62 -6.90 -15.76
N THR A 226 -15.16 -8.00 -16.31
CA THR A 226 -13.74 -8.29 -16.62
C THR A 226 -13.06 -7.33 -17.63
N ARG A 227 -13.68 -6.22 -18.04
CA ARG A 227 -13.18 -5.32 -19.09
C ARG A 227 -12.73 -3.94 -18.65
N ILE A 228 -12.86 -3.56 -17.37
CA ILE A 228 -12.47 -2.21 -16.94
C ILE A 228 -11.15 -2.25 -16.16
N ARG A 229 -10.04 -2.08 -16.89
CA ARG A 229 -8.72 -1.85 -16.29
C ARG A 229 -8.58 -0.35 -15.97
N LYS A 230 -8.35 0.02 -14.70
CA LYS A 230 -7.93 1.38 -14.34
C LYS A 230 -6.53 1.62 -14.90
N VAL A 231 -6.41 2.55 -15.84
CA VAL A 231 -5.13 2.99 -16.39
C VAL A 231 -4.52 4.01 -15.41
N THR A 232 -3.26 3.83 -15.03
CA THR A 232 -2.56 4.75 -14.13
C THR A 232 -2.20 6.06 -14.82
N HIS A 233 -1.93 7.13 -14.07
CA HIS A 233 -1.43 8.40 -14.63
C HIS A 233 -0.13 8.20 -15.41
N TYR A 234 0.72 7.29 -14.94
CA TYR A 234 1.94 6.90 -15.63
C TYR A 234 1.66 6.28 -17.01
N GLU A 235 0.80 5.26 -17.08
CA GLU A 235 0.45 4.61 -18.35
C GLU A 235 -0.16 5.59 -19.34
N GLN A 236 -1.01 6.52 -18.88
CA GLN A 236 -1.58 7.58 -19.72
C GLN A 236 -0.51 8.54 -20.27
N SER A 237 0.38 9.00 -19.40
CA SER A 237 1.49 9.88 -19.78
C SER A 237 2.42 9.20 -20.77
N LEU A 238 2.69 7.93 -20.58
CA LEU A 238 3.54 7.13 -21.45
C LEU A 238 2.91 6.90 -22.82
N GLN A 239 1.60 6.62 -22.88
CA GLN A 239 0.88 6.47 -24.14
C GLN A 239 0.85 7.79 -24.93
N ALA A 240 0.58 8.91 -24.26
CA ALA A 240 0.61 10.23 -24.88
C ALA A 240 1.99 10.57 -25.43
N PHE A 241 3.04 10.24 -24.70
CA PHE A 241 4.43 10.44 -25.09
C PHE A 241 4.80 9.58 -26.31
N SER A 242 4.49 8.29 -26.29
CA SER A 242 4.74 7.38 -27.40
C SER A 242 4.02 7.82 -28.68
N ALA A 243 2.77 8.26 -28.55
CA ALA A 243 2.01 8.81 -29.68
C ALA A 243 2.64 10.08 -30.27
N LEU A 244 3.16 10.97 -29.42
CA LEU A 244 3.88 12.18 -29.86
C LEU A 244 5.15 11.82 -30.64
N LEU A 245 5.95 10.88 -30.12
CA LEU A 245 7.16 10.41 -30.79
C LEU A 245 6.86 9.83 -32.18
N ILE A 246 5.87 8.93 -32.27
CA ILE A 246 5.46 8.33 -33.54
C ILE A 246 5.07 9.42 -34.56
N ARG A 247 4.32 10.46 -34.13
CA ARG A 247 3.95 11.57 -35.01
C ARG A 247 5.15 12.33 -35.51
N ILE A 248 6.12 12.65 -34.64
CA ILE A 248 7.36 13.36 -35.03
C ILE A 248 8.14 12.52 -36.04
N ILE A 249 8.33 11.24 -35.78
CA ILE A 249 9.01 10.29 -36.62
C ILE A 249 8.35 10.21 -38.00
N LEU A 250 7.05 9.97 -38.06
CA LEU A 250 6.31 9.87 -39.31
C LEU A 250 6.37 11.15 -40.13
N LEU A 251 6.28 12.33 -39.48
CA LEU A 251 6.38 13.61 -40.15
C LEU A 251 7.77 13.84 -40.77
N THR A 252 8.82 13.61 -39.99
CA THR A 252 10.19 13.81 -40.47
C THR A 252 10.59 12.81 -41.55
N LEU A 253 10.11 11.56 -41.44
CA LEU A 253 10.31 10.56 -42.47
C LEU A 253 9.56 10.89 -43.77
N ALA A 254 8.33 11.38 -43.65
CA ALA A 254 7.57 11.86 -44.81
C ALA A 254 8.28 13.02 -45.52
N LEU A 255 8.86 13.95 -44.74
CA LEU A 255 9.67 15.07 -45.28
C LEU A 255 10.94 14.57 -45.93
N ALA A 256 11.66 13.62 -45.32
CA ALA A 256 12.86 13.02 -45.92
C ALA A 256 12.56 12.26 -47.22
N PHE A 257 11.47 11.52 -47.25
CA PHE A 257 10.97 10.82 -48.44
C PHE A 257 10.59 11.81 -49.54
N LEU A 258 9.85 12.87 -49.22
CA LEU A 258 9.46 13.91 -50.17
C LEU A 258 10.69 14.65 -50.71
N ALA A 259 11.63 15.02 -49.83
CA ALA A 259 12.88 15.69 -50.23
C ALA A 259 13.68 14.81 -51.20
N LYS A 260 13.78 13.48 -50.96
CA LYS A 260 14.45 12.56 -51.89
C LYS A 260 13.81 12.55 -53.27
N ILE A 261 12.48 12.40 -53.34
CA ILE A 261 11.74 12.39 -54.61
C ILE A 261 11.96 13.73 -55.38
N LEU A 262 11.86 14.85 -54.68
CA LEU A 262 11.99 16.18 -55.31
C LEU A 262 13.41 16.48 -55.80
N ILE A 263 14.45 15.99 -55.12
CA ILE A 263 15.83 16.30 -55.44
C ILE A 263 16.41 15.34 -56.49
N THR A 264 16.15 14.03 -56.38
CA THR A 264 16.80 13.03 -57.25
C THR A 264 15.95 12.57 -58.40
N ALA A 265 14.62 12.69 -58.35
CA ALA A 265 13.65 12.17 -59.32
C ALA A 265 13.81 10.66 -59.68
N ASP A 266 14.68 9.94 -58.93
CA ASP A 266 14.98 8.52 -59.16
C ASP A 266 14.18 7.66 -58.21
N LEU A 267 13.29 6.84 -58.77
CA LEU A 267 12.40 5.93 -58.04
C LEU A 267 12.97 4.52 -57.86
N SER A 268 14.12 4.20 -58.46
CA SER A 268 14.68 2.84 -58.46
C SER A 268 15.09 2.32 -57.09
N HIS A 269 15.48 3.23 -56.18
CA HIS A 269 15.92 2.89 -54.82
C HIS A 269 14.84 3.08 -53.73
N LEU A 270 13.61 3.39 -54.11
CA LEU A 270 12.51 3.61 -53.15
C LEU A 270 12.27 2.43 -52.19
N PRO A 271 12.31 1.15 -52.59
CA PRO A 271 12.08 0.06 -51.66
C PRO A 271 13.15 -0.02 -50.54
N VAL A 272 14.41 0.21 -50.90
CA VAL A 272 15.53 0.18 -49.92
C VAL A 272 15.44 1.38 -48.98
N LEU A 273 15.07 2.55 -49.52
CA LEU A 273 14.79 3.70 -48.69
C LEU A 273 13.65 3.45 -47.71
N PHE A 274 12.59 2.80 -48.17
CA PHE A 274 11.44 2.48 -47.32
C PHE A 274 11.84 1.53 -46.17
N LEU A 275 12.67 0.50 -46.46
CA LEU A 275 13.22 -0.38 -45.42
C LEU A 275 14.10 0.37 -44.43
N PHE A 276 14.95 1.26 -44.90
CA PHE A 276 15.77 2.10 -44.01
C PHE A 276 14.93 3.00 -43.13
N ILE A 277 13.89 3.66 -43.69
CA ILE A 277 12.91 4.45 -42.94
C ILE A 277 12.22 3.62 -41.86
N ILE A 278 11.77 2.42 -42.18
CA ILE A 278 11.14 1.52 -41.18
C ILE A 278 12.14 1.14 -40.10
N ALA A 279 13.38 0.74 -40.46
CA ALA A 279 14.40 0.40 -39.46
C ALA A 279 14.72 1.59 -38.54
N LEU A 280 14.81 2.80 -39.13
CA LEU A 280 15.06 4.01 -38.36
C LEU A 280 13.87 4.37 -37.44
N ALA A 281 12.62 4.18 -37.87
CA ALA A 281 11.42 4.39 -37.07
C ALA A 281 11.37 3.42 -35.88
N ILE A 282 11.74 2.16 -36.10
CA ILE A 282 11.81 1.14 -35.09
C ILE A 282 12.84 1.49 -34.03
N ALA A 283 14.05 1.91 -34.45
CA ALA A 283 15.15 2.24 -33.56
C ALA A 283 14.83 3.39 -32.57
N VAL A 284 13.85 4.24 -32.87
CA VAL A 284 13.49 5.39 -32.02
C VAL A 284 12.43 5.04 -30.98
N VAL A 285 11.61 4.03 -31.20
CA VAL A 285 10.51 3.67 -30.28
C VAL A 285 11.06 2.94 -29.05
N PRO A 286 10.80 3.44 -27.81
CA PRO A 286 11.28 2.79 -26.60
C PRO A 286 10.42 1.57 -26.22
N GLU A 287 10.63 0.46 -26.91
CA GLU A 287 9.81 -0.75 -26.77
C GLU A 287 9.90 -1.42 -25.42
N ALA A 288 11.08 -1.43 -24.84
CA ALA A 288 11.33 -2.08 -23.57
C ALA A 288 10.76 -1.29 -22.37
N LEU A 289 10.24 -0.08 -22.56
CA LEU A 289 9.83 0.80 -21.46
C LEU A 289 8.73 0.19 -20.57
N PRO A 290 7.61 -0.37 -21.09
CA PRO A 290 6.61 -1.01 -20.22
C PRO A 290 7.18 -2.20 -19.46
N VAL A 291 8.04 -2.98 -20.12
CA VAL A 291 8.67 -4.15 -19.51
C VAL A 291 9.65 -3.74 -18.41
N ILE A 292 10.49 -2.73 -18.64
CA ILE A 292 11.45 -2.25 -17.66
C ILE A 292 10.74 -1.63 -16.45
N ALA A 293 9.68 -0.84 -16.67
CA ALA A 293 8.87 -0.33 -15.59
C ALA A 293 8.32 -1.48 -14.73
N THR A 294 7.75 -2.52 -15.36
CA THR A 294 7.20 -3.67 -14.63
C THR A 294 8.28 -4.48 -13.92
N VAL A 295 9.45 -4.69 -14.53
CA VAL A 295 10.59 -5.38 -13.90
C VAL A 295 11.11 -4.58 -12.71
N THR A 296 11.25 -3.26 -12.85
CA THR A 296 11.72 -2.38 -11.77
C THR A 296 10.75 -2.36 -10.59
N LEU A 297 9.45 -2.24 -10.86
CA LEU A 297 8.41 -2.31 -9.84
C LEU A 297 8.37 -3.68 -9.15
N SER A 298 8.50 -4.77 -9.91
CA SER A 298 8.53 -6.13 -9.36
C SER A 298 9.74 -6.36 -8.46
N GLN A 299 10.93 -5.87 -8.86
CA GLN A 299 12.13 -5.92 -8.01
C GLN A 299 11.97 -5.08 -6.75
N GLY A 300 11.36 -3.90 -6.87
CA GLY A 300 11.01 -3.05 -5.73
C GLY A 300 10.07 -3.75 -4.76
N ALA A 301 9.02 -4.38 -5.27
CA ALA A 301 8.07 -5.14 -4.47
C ALA A 301 8.73 -6.32 -3.74
N LEU A 302 9.65 -7.06 -4.41
CA LEU A 302 10.43 -8.11 -3.77
C LEU A 302 11.33 -7.59 -2.66
N LYS A 303 11.96 -6.43 -2.87
CA LYS A 303 12.80 -5.79 -1.85
C LYS A 303 11.95 -5.38 -0.64
N MET A 304 10.77 -4.80 -0.87
CA MET A 304 9.83 -4.47 0.18
C MET A 304 9.29 -5.71 0.92
N ALA A 305 9.04 -6.81 0.20
CA ALA A 305 8.60 -8.06 0.83
C ALA A 305 9.65 -8.62 1.80
N ARG A 306 10.95 -8.44 1.51
CA ARG A 306 12.05 -8.79 2.44
C ARG A 306 12.05 -7.91 3.71
N GLU A 307 11.60 -6.67 3.60
CA GLU A 307 11.37 -5.74 4.71
C GLU A 307 9.99 -5.94 5.37
N GLN A 308 9.31 -7.06 5.05
CA GLN A 308 7.99 -7.41 5.58
C GLN A 308 6.86 -6.43 5.17
N VAL A 309 6.93 -5.94 3.95
CA VAL A 309 5.90 -5.12 3.31
C VAL A 309 5.36 -5.84 2.10
N ILE A 310 4.07 -6.13 2.08
CA ILE A 310 3.40 -6.75 0.95
C ILE A 310 2.72 -5.67 0.10
N VAL A 311 3.12 -5.60 -1.15
CA VAL A 311 2.52 -4.69 -2.15
C VAL A 311 1.46 -5.46 -2.92
N LYS A 312 0.19 -5.07 -2.77
CA LYS A 312 -0.94 -5.70 -3.48
C LYS A 312 -1.06 -5.23 -4.93
N ARG A 313 -0.72 -3.98 -5.19
CA ARG A 313 -0.75 -3.39 -6.52
C ARG A 313 0.62 -2.77 -6.83
N LEU A 314 1.30 -3.25 -7.87
CA LEU A 314 2.63 -2.74 -8.24
C LEU A 314 2.67 -1.24 -8.53
N PRO A 315 1.66 -0.64 -9.22
CA PRO A 315 1.67 0.81 -9.46
C PRO A 315 1.67 1.65 -8.18
N SER A 316 1.15 1.12 -7.06
CA SER A 316 1.16 1.84 -5.78
C SER A 316 2.57 2.08 -5.21
N LEU A 317 3.59 1.37 -5.71
CA LEU A 317 5.00 1.65 -5.37
C LEU A 317 5.48 2.97 -5.93
N GLU A 318 5.00 3.34 -7.11
CA GLU A 318 5.29 4.63 -7.70
C GLU A 318 4.61 5.75 -6.92
N ASP A 319 3.32 5.58 -6.64
CA ASP A 319 2.55 6.54 -5.83
C ASP A 319 3.15 6.67 -4.43
N LEU A 320 3.64 5.58 -3.84
CA LEU A 320 4.34 5.58 -2.54
C LEU A 320 5.61 6.46 -2.58
N GLY A 321 6.38 6.38 -3.66
CA GLY A 321 7.56 7.25 -3.86
C GLY A 321 7.19 8.73 -3.98
N ASN A 322 6.01 9.03 -4.49
CA ASN A 322 5.52 10.39 -4.71
C ASN A 322 4.82 11.00 -3.48
N ILE A 323 4.63 10.24 -2.39
CA ILE A 323 4.02 10.76 -1.17
C ILE A 323 4.76 11.99 -0.66
N THR A 324 4.01 13.07 -0.46
CA THR A 324 4.45 14.31 0.19
C THR A 324 3.82 14.51 1.57
N LEU A 325 2.76 13.77 1.85
CA LEU A 325 2.02 13.81 3.11
C LEU A 325 1.58 12.41 3.51
N LEU A 326 1.94 11.99 4.72
CA LEU A 326 1.49 10.73 5.30
C LEU A 326 0.51 11.02 6.44
N CYS A 327 -0.73 10.64 6.27
CA CYS A 327 -1.74 10.65 7.31
C CYS A 327 -1.79 9.27 7.99
N THR A 328 -1.87 9.26 9.32
CA THR A 328 -1.91 8.01 10.09
C THR A 328 -2.88 8.12 11.24
N ASP A 329 -3.52 7.01 11.61
CA ASP A 329 -4.17 6.92 12.90
C ASP A 329 -3.10 6.83 14.00
N LYS A 330 -3.44 7.27 15.21
CA LYS A 330 -2.56 7.20 16.38
C LYS A 330 -2.40 5.77 16.87
N THR A 331 -3.56 5.09 17.08
CA THR A 331 -3.66 3.80 17.78
C THR A 331 -3.12 2.66 16.92
N GLY A 332 -2.29 1.80 17.53
CA GLY A 332 -1.73 0.63 16.83
C GLY A 332 -0.60 0.94 15.83
N THR A 333 -0.43 2.23 15.47
CA THR A 333 0.62 2.69 14.55
C THR A 333 1.76 3.36 15.30
N LEU A 334 1.49 4.49 15.94
CA LEU A 334 2.45 5.22 16.75
C LEU A 334 2.56 4.66 18.16
N THR A 335 1.53 3.94 18.60
CA THR A 335 1.43 3.30 19.90
C THR A 335 1.37 1.78 19.74
N GLU A 336 1.55 1.06 20.85
CA GLU A 336 1.61 -0.41 20.84
C GLU A 336 0.23 -1.07 20.69
N ASN A 337 -0.87 -0.30 20.79
CA ASN A 337 -2.25 -0.78 20.85
C ASN A 337 -2.48 -1.75 22.01
N ARG A 338 -1.90 -1.44 23.16
CA ARG A 338 -2.15 -2.12 24.42
C ARG A 338 -2.18 -1.08 25.54
N LEU A 339 -3.09 -1.25 26.48
CA LEU A 339 -3.05 -0.44 27.68
C LEU A 339 -1.96 -0.96 28.63
N ALA A 340 -1.24 -0.06 29.25
CA ALA A 340 -0.29 -0.35 30.29
C ALA A 340 -0.48 0.60 31.47
N VAL A 341 -0.41 0.09 32.69
CA VAL A 341 -0.47 0.89 33.89
C VAL A 341 0.81 1.72 33.97
N GLN A 342 0.66 3.05 34.02
CA GLN A 342 1.77 4.01 34.13
C GLN A 342 1.95 4.47 35.56
N GLN A 343 0.84 4.65 36.25
CA GLN A 343 0.82 5.13 37.63
C GLN A 343 -0.33 4.47 38.38
N GLU A 344 -0.12 4.22 39.65
CA GLU A 344 -1.08 3.67 40.57
C GLU A 344 -1.23 4.62 41.77
N VAL A 345 -2.45 4.94 42.10
CA VAL A 345 -2.79 5.81 43.23
C VAL A 345 -3.85 5.13 44.07
N SER A 346 -3.43 4.55 45.20
CA SER A 346 -4.30 3.79 46.07
C SER A 346 -3.83 3.93 47.52
N ASP A 347 -4.78 4.03 48.45
CA ASP A 347 -4.48 4.03 49.92
C ASP A 347 -4.06 2.62 50.39
N ASN A 348 -4.46 1.55 49.66
CA ASN A 348 -4.07 0.16 49.93
C ASN A 348 -3.85 -0.61 48.61
N VAL A 349 -2.63 -0.55 48.10
CA VAL A 349 -2.23 -1.16 46.82
C VAL A 349 -2.44 -2.67 46.82
N GLU A 350 -2.17 -3.36 47.94
CA GLU A 350 -2.30 -4.83 48.03
C GLU A 350 -3.76 -5.25 47.90
N LEU A 351 -4.67 -4.58 48.61
CA LEU A 351 -6.09 -4.83 48.54
C LEU A 351 -6.66 -4.48 47.16
N PHE A 352 -6.19 -3.38 46.56
CA PHE A 352 -6.58 -2.95 45.22
C PHE A 352 -6.31 -4.07 44.20
N HIS A 353 -5.07 -4.53 44.11
CA HIS A 353 -4.71 -5.60 43.19
C HIS A 353 -5.38 -6.95 43.52
N THR A 354 -5.56 -7.26 44.79
CA THR A 354 -6.22 -8.51 45.19
C THR A 354 -7.68 -8.54 44.70
N LEU A 355 -8.45 -7.48 44.96
CA LEU A 355 -9.84 -7.40 44.54
C LEU A 355 -10.00 -7.24 43.03
N ALA A 356 -9.12 -6.45 42.38
CA ALA A 356 -9.09 -6.32 40.92
C ALA A 356 -8.85 -7.69 40.27
N TYR A 357 -7.85 -8.41 40.71
CA TYR A 357 -7.52 -9.74 40.18
C TYR A 357 -8.66 -10.76 40.41
N ALA A 358 -9.22 -10.81 41.63
CA ALA A 358 -10.35 -11.68 41.96
C ALA A 358 -11.58 -11.39 41.10
N ALA A 359 -11.85 -10.12 40.78
CA ALA A 359 -12.98 -9.72 39.94
C ALA A 359 -12.81 -10.11 38.46
N ILE A 360 -11.56 -10.22 37.97
CA ILE A 360 -11.25 -10.60 36.60
C ILE A 360 -11.22 -12.12 36.39
N LEU A 361 -10.96 -12.90 37.44
CA LEU A 361 -10.93 -14.35 37.34
C LEU A 361 -12.25 -14.90 36.73
N PRO A 362 -12.21 -15.98 35.94
CA PRO A 362 -13.39 -16.66 35.46
C PRO A 362 -14.17 -17.26 36.65
N SER A 363 -15.49 -17.27 36.55
CA SER A 363 -16.36 -17.99 37.52
C SER A 363 -15.95 -19.47 37.61
N ASP A 364 -16.00 -20.05 38.80
CA ASP A 364 -15.58 -21.43 39.05
C ASP A 364 -16.31 -22.43 38.12
N PRO A 365 -15.59 -23.33 37.41
CA PRO A 365 -16.22 -24.31 36.52
C PRO A 365 -17.11 -25.34 37.20
N LEU A 366 -17.23 -25.31 38.54
CA LEU A 366 -18.09 -26.21 39.32
C LEU A 366 -19.59 -25.93 39.23
N HIS A 367 -20.04 -24.85 38.59
CA HIS A 367 -21.46 -24.54 38.41
C HIS A 367 -22.02 -24.88 37.00
N GLU A 368 -21.20 -25.35 36.07
CA GLU A 368 -21.68 -26.11 34.91
C GLU A 368 -21.70 -27.59 35.26
N PRO A 369 -22.79 -28.38 34.94
CA PRO A 369 -22.85 -29.81 35.27
C PRO A 369 -21.77 -30.55 34.48
N ALA A 370 -20.56 -30.55 35.02
CA ALA A 370 -19.45 -31.32 34.50
C ALA A 370 -19.68 -32.80 34.77
N THR A 371 -19.63 -33.57 33.71
CA THR A 371 -19.50 -35.03 33.75
C THR A 371 -18.36 -35.46 34.68
N ALA A 372 -18.60 -36.46 35.50
CA ALA A 372 -17.88 -36.90 36.70
C ALA A 372 -16.39 -37.34 36.53
N GLU A 373 -15.65 -36.81 35.57
CA GLU A 373 -14.24 -37.23 35.31
C GLU A 373 -13.14 -36.18 35.57
N MET A 374 -13.48 -35.01 36.12
CA MET A 374 -12.47 -33.97 36.43
C MET A 374 -12.43 -33.55 37.89
N GLN A 375 -12.27 -34.49 38.81
CA GLN A 375 -11.87 -34.19 40.21
C GLN A 375 -10.33 -34.22 40.31
N GLY A 376 -9.62 -33.33 39.67
CA GLY A 376 -8.20 -33.07 39.89
C GLY A 376 -8.01 -31.61 40.37
N VAL A 377 -7.25 -31.44 41.46
CA VAL A 377 -6.87 -30.14 42.03
C VAL A 377 -6.29 -29.27 40.94
N ILE A 378 -7.03 -28.24 40.54
CA ILE A 378 -6.58 -27.26 39.55
C ILE A 378 -5.40 -26.46 40.15
N THR A 379 -4.21 -26.64 39.58
CA THR A 379 -3.04 -25.91 40.05
C THR A 379 -3.12 -24.43 39.66
N PRO A 380 -2.50 -23.50 40.44
CA PRO A 380 -2.49 -22.06 40.09
C PRO A 380 -1.99 -21.76 38.65
N GLU A 381 -1.14 -22.63 38.12
CA GLU A 381 -0.65 -22.54 36.71
C GLU A 381 -1.74 -22.91 35.68
N ALA A 382 -2.65 -23.80 36.01
CA ALA A 382 -3.76 -24.16 35.15
C ALA A 382 -4.84 -23.08 35.14
N GLN A 383 -5.08 -22.39 36.26
CA GLN A 383 -5.98 -21.23 36.34
C GLN A 383 -5.43 -20.05 35.54
N THR A 384 -4.14 -19.76 35.62
CA THR A 384 -3.49 -18.72 34.84
C THR A 384 -3.56 -19.02 33.32
N LYS A 385 -3.46 -20.31 32.93
CA LYS A 385 -3.65 -20.72 31.52
C LYS A 385 -5.10 -20.66 31.05
N LEU A 386 -6.09 -20.80 31.95
CA LEU A 386 -7.50 -20.63 31.62
C LEU A 386 -7.88 -19.17 31.42
N VAL A 387 -7.36 -18.27 32.24
CA VAL A 387 -7.51 -16.79 32.06
C VAL A 387 -6.97 -16.32 30.70
N THR A 388 -5.88 -16.91 30.22
CA THR A 388 -5.30 -16.56 28.91
C THR A 388 -6.08 -17.09 27.71
N LYS A 389 -7.07 -17.96 27.89
CA LYS A 389 -7.90 -18.50 26.79
C LYS A 389 -9.20 -17.71 26.52
N GLN A 390 -9.65 -16.87 27.45
CA GLN A 390 -10.79 -15.98 27.20
C GLN A 390 -10.30 -14.64 26.66
N PRO A 391 -11.00 -14.00 25.70
CA PRO A 391 -10.68 -12.66 25.26
C PRO A 391 -10.93 -11.69 26.41
N LEU A 392 -9.85 -11.23 27.03
CA LEU A 392 -9.87 -10.22 28.09
C LEU A 392 -10.09 -8.83 27.51
N ASP A 393 -10.86 -7.99 28.20
CA ASP A 393 -10.88 -6.55 27.94
C ASP A 393 -9.46 -5.97 28.09
N ALA A 394 -9.15 -4.94 27.33
CA ALA A 394 -7.85 -4.27 27.35
C ALA A 394 -7.48 -3.70 28.73
N PHE A 395 -8.46 -3.23 29.52
CA PHE A 395 -8.26 -2.77 30.90
C PHE A 395 -7.93 -3.90 31.84
N ASP A 396 -8.64 -5.02 31.72
CA ASP A 396 -8.40 -6.23 32.52
C ASP A 396 -7.03 -6.81 32.23
N ALA A 397 -6.65 -6.88 30.95
CA ALA A 397 -5.33 -7.32 30.54
C ALA A 397 -4.21 -6.45 31.14
N ALA A 398 -4.40 -5.12 31.17
CA ALA A 398 -3.43 -4.18 31.76
C ALA A 398 -3.33 -4.37 33.28
N LEU A 399 -4.45 -4.52 33.99
CA LEU A 399 -4.48 -4.79 35.43
C LEU A 399 -3.80 -6.12 35.77
N LEU A 400 -4.11 -7.18 35.04
CA LEU A 400 -3.49 -8.49 35.23
C LEU A 400 -1.98 -8.44 35.02
N ALA A 401 -1.53 -7.70 34.00
CA ALA A 401 -0.10 -7.54 33.72
C ALA A 401 0.62 -6.76 34.84
N ALA A 402 -0.04 -5.77 35.42
CA ALA A 402 0.52 -4.94 36.50
C ALA A 402 0.48 -5.61 37.87
N THR A 403 -0.41 -6.61 38.08
CA THR A 403 -0.56 -7.29 39.38
C THR A 403 0.67 -8.16 39.71
N PRO A 404 1.34 -7.96 40.87
CA PRO A 404 2.47 -8.79 41.29
C PRO A 404 2.11 -10.26 41.47
N GLU A 405 3.05 -11.16 41.13
CA GLU A 405 2.84 -12.60 41.21
C GLU A 405 2.50 -13.11 42.64
N SER A 406 3.02 -12.43 43.69
CA SER A 406 2.68 -12.73 45.08
C SER A 406 1.18 -12.49 45.35
N ILE A 407 0.65 -11.38 44.84
CA ILE A 407 -0.74 -11.00 45.00
C ILE A 407 -1.66 -11.91 44.13
N LYS A 408 -1.25 -12.25 42.93
CA LYS A 408 -1.99 -13.22 42.10
C LYS A 408 -2.23 -14.53 42.83
N ARG A 409 -1.21 -15.08 43.51
CA ARG A 409 -1.32 -16.31 44.29
C ARG A 409 -2.27 -16.15 45.49
N GLN A 410 -2.29 -15.02 46.15
CA GLN A 410 -3.24 -14.77 47.24
C GLN A 410 -4.68 -14.60 46.71
N ALA A 411 -4.83 -13.92 45.57
CA ALA A 411 -6.14 -13.63 45.01
C ALA A 411 -6.81 -14.84 44.35
N THR A 412 -6.07 -15.91 43.99
CA THR A 412 -6.62 -17.17 43.46
C THR A 412 -7.49 -17.90 44.46
N ARG A 413 -7.43 -17.59 45.76
CA ARG A 413 -8.33 -18.16 46.77
C ARG A 413 -9.75 -17.59 46.68
N PHE A 414 -9.93 -16.41 46.10
CA PHE A 414 -11.25 -15.80 45.99
C PHE A 414 -12.09 -16.51 44.92
N THR A 415 -13.40 -16.64 45.19
CA THR A 415 -14.38 -17.20 44.28
C THR A 415 -15.30 -16.10 43.77
N LYS A 416 -15.47 -16.01 42.47
CA LYS A 416 -16.41 -15.08 41.86
C LYS A 416 -17.80 -15.67 41.88
N LEU A 417 -18.72 -15.01 42.58
CA LEU A 417 -20.08 -15.49 42.77
C LEU A 417 -21.05 -14.95 41.74
N GLN A 418 -20.98 -13.67 41.43
CA GLN A 418 -21.91 -13.01 40.52
C GLN A 418 -21.21 -11.87 39.79
N GLU A 419 -21.57 -11.62 38.56
CA GLU A 419 -21.07 -10.49 37.73
C GLU A 419 -22.21 -9.82 36.99
N SER A 420 -22.23 -8.47 37.03
CA SER A 420 -23.00 -7.63 36.13
C SER A 420 -22.03 -7.03 35.14
N PRO A 421 -22.21 -7.25 33.82
CA PRO A 421 -21.28 -6.74 32.79
C PRO A 421 -21.19 -5.22 32.81
N PHE A 422 -20.23 -4.67 32.09
CA PHE A 422 -20.00 -3.23 31.98
C PHE A 422 -21.25 -2.54 31.43
N ASP A 423 -21.75 -1.55 32.16
CA ASP A 423 -22.85 -0.69 31.76
C ASP A 423 -22.28 0.61 31.20
N PRO A 424 -22.41 0.91 29.88
CA PRO A 424 -21.92 2.12 29.26
C PRO A 424 -22.55 3.40 29.81
N ALA A 425 -23.82 3.35 30.25
CA ALA A 425 -24.52 4.50 30.80
C ALA A 425 -24.06 4.82 32.22
N ALA A 426 -23.89 3.77 33.04
CA ALA A 426 -23.36 3.87 34.39
C ALA A 426 -21.82 3.95 34.45
N ARG A 427 -21.12 3.65 33.36
CA ARG A 427 -19.65 3.62 33.20
C ARG A 427 -18.93 2.75 34.23
N ARG A 428 -19.53 1.62 34.63
CA ARG A 428 -18.99 0.68 35.63
C ARG A 428 -19.52 -0.73 35.44
N ARG A 429 -18.77 -1.70 35.94
CA ARG A 429 -19.19 -3.10 36.13
C ARG A 429 -19.15 -3.47 37.59
N ARG A 430 -19.87 -4.49 37.99
CA ARG A 430 -20.01 -4.98 39.34
C ARG A 430 -19.72 -6.46 39.43
N VAL A 431 -18.95 -6.85 40.43
CA VAL A 431 -18.57 -8.24 40.64
C VAL A 431 -18.67 -8.56 42.14
N ILE A 432 -19.32 -9.65 42.50
CA ILE A 432 -19.32 -10.16 43.89
C ILE A 432 -18.29 -11.27 43.96
N VAL A 433 -17.32 -11.12 44.85
CA VAL A 433 -16.27 -12.10 45.14
C VAL A 433 -16.32 -12.50 46.61
N ALA A 434 -16.07 -13.77 46.91
CA ALA A 434 -16.01 -14.30 48.27
C ALA A 434 -14.59 -14.77 48.59
N ASP A 435 -14.14 -14.45 49.82
CA ASP A 435 -12.95 -15.08 50.41
C ASP A 435 -13.37 -16.31 51.25
N PRO A 436 -13.10 -17.54 50.80
CA PRO A 436 -13.51 -18.75 51.50
C PRO A 436 -12.80 -18.92 52.84
N THR A 437 -11.70 -18.20 53.13
CA THR A 437 -10.97 -18.32 54.39
C THR A 437 -11.52 -17.43 55.49
N THR A 438 -12.05 -16.28 55.11
CA THR A 438 -12.63 -15.30 56.05
C THR A 438 -14.14 -15.24 56.00
N HIS A 439 -14.79 -15.97 55.10
CA HIS A 439 -16.22 -15.90 54.82
C HIS A 439 -16.77 -14.51 54.50
N ILE A 440 -15.86 -13.59 54.11
CA ILE A 440 -16.22 -12.21 53.72
C ILE A 440 -16.55 -12.18 52.23
N ARG A 441 -17.69 -11.54 51.94
CA ARG A 441 -18.08 -11.24 50.54
C ARG A 441 -17.88 -9.78 50.25
N TYR A 442 -17.27 -9.50 49.10
CA TYR A 442 -17.00 -8.16 48.63
C TYR A 442 -17.79 -7.87 47.36
N LEU A 443 -18.54 -6.77 47.35
CA LEU A 443 -18.93 -6.16 46.10
C LEU A 443 -17.75 -5.34 45.59
N VAL A 444 -17.23 -5.67 44.42
CA VAL A 444 -16.17 -4.95 43.72
C VAL A 444 -16.78 -4.22 42.54
N VAL A 445 -16.62 -2.88 42.51
CA VAL A 445 -17.12 -2.05 41.43
C VAL A 445 -15.89 -1.45 40.70
N ILE A 446 -15.81 -1.74 39.42
CA ILE A 446 -14.70 -1.26 38.57
C ILE A 446 -15.27 -0.35 37.50
N GLY A 447 -14.72 0.85 37.33
CA GLY A 447 -15.25 1.81 36.36
C GLY A 447 -14.49 3.14 36.28
N SER A 448 -15.18 4.16 35.72
CA SER A 448 -14.64 5.52 35.61
C SER A 448 -14.29 6.08 36.99
N ALA A 449 -13.10 6.63 37.13
CA ALA A 449 -12.61 7.17 38.40
C ALA A 449 -13.47 8.33 38.88
N GLU A 450 -13.93 9.18 38.00
CA GLU A 450 -14.80 10.30 38.32
C GLU A 450 -16.14 9.79 38.88
N THR A 451 -16.74 8.79 38.20
CA THR A 451 -18.02 8.20 38.62
C THR A 451 -17.89 7.53 39.96
N LEU A 452 -16.83 6.78 40.22
CA LEU A 452 -16.66 6.08 41.47
C LEU A 452 -16.29 7.00 42.64
N LEU A 453 -15.58 8.07 42.40
CA LEU A 453 -15.31 9.12 43.42
C LEU A 453 -16.57 9.86 43.86
N ASP A 454 -17.56 9.99 42.99
CA ASP A 454 -18.85 10.62 43.36
C ASP A 454 -19.80 9.66 44.08
N LEU A 455 -19.67 8.34 43.87
CA LEU A 455 -20.52 7.30 44.45
C LEU A 455 -19.97 6.75 45.76
N ALA A 456 -18.67 6.66 45.95
CA ALA A 456 -18.04 5.99 47.05
C ALA A 456 -17.58 6.96 48.13
N ARG A 457 -17.54 6.49 49.40
CA ARG A 457 -16.91 7.24 50.48
C ARG A 457 -15.41 7.30 50.25
N CYS A 458 -14.85 8.51 50.17
CA CYS A 458 -13.42 8.75 50.02
C CYS A 458 -12.97 9.88 50.91
N PRO A 459 -12.16 9.63 51.96
CA PRO A 459 -11.65 10.67 52.87
C PRO A 459 -10.78 11.72 52.14
N HIS A 460 -10.10 11.31 51.08
CA HIS A 460 -9.16 12.15 50.33
C HIS A 460 -9.67 12.53 48.92
N ALA A 461 -11.00 12.64 48.74
CA ALA A 461 -11.63 12.84 47.42
C ALA A 461 -11.02 14.03 46.62
N GLN A 462 -10.70 15.16 47.30
CA GLN A 462 -10.12 16.30 46.59
C GLN A 462 -8.70 16.00 46.06
N ALA A 463 -7.87 15.33 46.86
CA ALA A 463 -6.51 14.96 46.44
C ALA A 463 -6.54 14.00 45.22
N TYR A 464 -7.48 13.06 45.20
CA TYR A 464 -7.71 12.19 44.07
C TYR A 464 -8.21 12.96 42.84
N ARG A 465 -9.14 13.91 42.97
CA ARG A 465 -9.59 14.76 41.85
C ARG A 465 -8.46 15.59 41.27
N ASP A 466 -7.60 16.16 42.11
CA ASP A 466 -6.43 16.92 41.67
C ASP A 466 -5.41 16.04 40.96
N ALA A 467 -5.22 14.80 41.41
CA ALA A 467 -4.37 13.80 40.74
C ALA A 467 -4.96 13.40 39.40
N LEU A 468 -6.23 13.05 39.32
CA LEU A 468 -6.94 12.73 38.08
C LEU A 468 -6.85 13.87 37.06
N ALA A 469 -6.96 15.13 37.49
CA ALA A 469 -6.83 16.27 36.59
C ALA A 469 -5.41 16.41 36.03
N ARG A 470 -4.39 16.17 36.84
CA ARG A 470 -2.98 16.17 36.38
C ARG A 470 -2.71 15.04 35.40
N ASP A 471 -3.17 13.83 35.71
CA ASP A 471 -2.98 12.65 34.88
C ASP A 471 -3.77 12.75 33.56
N GLY A 472 -5.00 13.29 33.62
CA GLY A 472 -5.81 13.58 32.45
C GLY A 472 -5.15 14.61 31.50
N ALA A 473 -4.49 15.65 32.08
CA ALA A 473 -3.71 16.61 31.30
C ALA A 473 -2.49 15.97 30.61
N GLN A 474 -2.01 14.83 31.13
CA GLN A 474 -0.98 14.01 30.50
C GLN A 474 -1.54 12.96 29.52
N GLY A 475 -2.86 12.97 29.29
CA GLY A 475 -3.50 12.03 28.35
C GLY A 475 -3.65 10.61 28.90
N LEU A 476 -3.54 10.41 30.19
CA LEU A 476 -3.74 9.10 30.82
C LEU A 476 -5.25 8.83 30.96
N ARG A 477 -5.64 7.56 30.82
CA ARG A 477 -6.99 7.06 31.08
C ARG A 477 -7.03 6.49 32.48
N HIS A 478 -8.14 6.66 33.17
CA HIS A 478 -8.27 6.23 34.55
C HIS A 478 -9.25 5.08 34.67
N LEU A 479 -8.87 4.07 35.43
CA LEU A 479 -9.74 2.97 35.86
C LEU A 479 -9.67 2.87 37.37
N ALA A 480 -10.78 3.07 38.04
CA ALA A 480 -10.86 3.03 39.51
C ALA A 480 -11.58 1.78 40.01
N LEU A 481 -11.34 1.49 41.27
CA LEU A 481 -11.95 0.41 42.02
C LEU A 481 -12.52 0.97 43.30
N ALA A 482 -13.78 0.60 43.60
CA ALA A 482 -14.44 0.77 44.87
C ALA A 482 -14.97 -0.57 45.34
N TYR A 483 -15.13 -0.74 46.65
CA TYR A 483 -15.64 -1.97 47.21
C TYR A 483 -16.60 -1.72 48.38
N ALA A 484 -17.48 -2.70 48.63
CA ALA A 484 -18.27 -2.78 49.84
C ALA A 484 -18.22 -4.21 50.40
N VAL A 485 -18.32 -4.31 51.71
CA VAL A 485 -18.42 -5.63 52.39
C VAL A 485 -19.90 -6.01 52.51
N ILE A 486 -20.26 -7.16 51.92
CA ILE A 486 -21.61 -7.69 52.00
C ILE A 486 -21.70 -8.59 53.23
N GLN A 487 -22.54 -8.20 54.20
CA GLN A 487 -22.86 -9.02 55.38
C GLN A 487 -24.22 -9.68 55.14
N LEU A 488 -24.21 -11.00 55.03
CA LEU A 488 -25.43 -11.82 55.04
C LEU A 488 -25.65 -12.42 56.42
N PRO A 489 -26.88 -12.52 56.89
CA PRO A 489 -27.19 -13.04 58.24
C PRO A 489 -26.74 -14.49 58.44
N ASN A 490 -26.75 -15.33 57.40
CA ASN A 490 -26.27 -16.71 57.42
C ASN A 490 -25.44 -17.00 56.19
N ASP A 491 -24.49 -17.92 56.28
CA ASP A 491 -23.63 -18.34 55.14
C ASP A 491 -24.40 -19.04 54.01
N ASP A 492 -25.60 -19.59 54.30
CA ASP A 492 -26.46 -20.27 53.33
C ASP A 492 -27.45 -19.35 52.61
N ASP A 493 -27.48 -18.04 52.96
CA ASP A 493 -28.36 -17.09 52.28
C ASP A 493 -27.93 -16.90 50.83
N VAL A 494 -28.85 -17.13 49.91
CA VAL A 494 -28.66 -16.97 48.47
C VAL A 494 -28.60 -15.50 48.17
N LEU A 495 -27.60 -15.07 47.34
CA LEU A 495 -27.55 -13.72 46.81
C LEU A 495 -28.80 -13.43 45.99
N GLN A 496 -29.41 -12.25 46.22
CA GLN A 496 -30.55 -11.84 45.42
C GLN A 496 -30.08 -11.54 43.98
N ASP A 497 -30.94 -11.79 43.02
CA ASP A 497 -30.60 -11.60 41.58
C ASP A 497 -30.20 -10.19 41.21
N ASP A 498 -30.68 -9.18 41.97
CA ASP A 498 -30.32 -7.77 41.69
C ASP A 498 -29.08 -7.32 42.48
N ILE A 499 -27.93 -7.41 41.87
CA ILE A 499 -26.63 -6.95 42.40
C ILE A 499 -26.62 -5.45 42.79
N LEU A 500 -27.53 -4.63 42.21
CA LEU A 500 -27.62 -3.20 42.44
C LEU A 500 -27.97 -2.85 43.89
N GLN A 501 -28.72 -3.70 44.58
CA GLN A 501 -29.10 -3.44 45.96
C GLN A 501 -27.91 -3.42 46.93
N TYR A 502 -26.76 -4.00 46.53
CA TYR A 502 -25.57 -4.03 47.33
C TYR A 502 -24.62 -2.83 47.07
N GLU A 503 -24.94 -1.88 46.19
CA GLU A 503 -24.16 -0.67 45.96
C GLU A 503 -24.24 0.38 47.11
N HIS A 504 -24.60 -0.01 48.28
CA HIS A 504 -24.62 0.88 49.44
C HIS A 504 -23.27 0.83 50.16
N ASP A 505 -22.83 1.99 50.67
CA ASP A 505 -21.62 2.13 51.49
C ASP A 505 -20.30 1.73 50.75
N LEU A 506 -20.21 2.02 49.44
CA LEU A 506 -18.99 1.83 48.71
C LEU A 506 -17.84 2.65 49.31
N THR A 507 -16.66 2.05 49.43
CA THR A 507 -15.42 2.70 49.81
C THR A 507 -14.53 2.80 48.57
N PHE A 508 -14.08 3.99 48.25
CA PHE A 508 -13.14 4.19 47.14
C PHE A 508 -11.75 3.68 47.55
N LEU A 509 -11.18 2.78 46.75
CA LEU A 509 -9.90 2.17 47.07
C LEU A 509 -8.72 2.81 46.34
N GLY A 510 -8.95 3.31 45.16
CA GLY A 510 -7.92 3.94 44.33
C GLY A 510 -8.21 3.82 42.82
N TYR A 511 -7.24 4.27 42.04
CA TYR A 511 -7.30 4.15 40.58
C TYR A 511 -5.93 3.82 40.00
N VAL A 512 -5.93 3.27 38.80
CA VAL A 512 -4.75 3.14 37.94
C VAL A 512 -4.89 4.11 36.77
N ALA A 513 -3.78 4.79 36.46
CA ALA A 513 -3.66 5.62 35.27
C ALA A 513 -2.97 4.80 34.18
N LEU A 514 -3.66 4.69 33.02
CA LEU A 514 -3.25 3.84 31.91
C LEU A 514 -2.98 4.69 30.67
N SER A 515 -1.99 4.28 29.91
CA SER A 515 -1.76 4.80 28.56
C SER A 515 -1.47 3.66 27.59
N ASP A 516 -1.61 3.99 26.33
CA ASP A 516 -1.10 3.15 25.24
C ASP A 516 0.35 3.61 24.95
N PRO A 517 1.37 2.81 25.27
CA PRO A 517 2.77 3.23 25.14
C PRO A 517 3.14 3.61 23.71
N ILE A 518 3.89 4.70 23.59
CA ILE A 518 4.44 5.12 22.30
C ILE A 518 5.55 4.14 21.89
N ARG A 519 5.52 3.73 20.61
CA ARG A 519 6.56 2.87 20.06
C ARG A 519 7.91 3.58 20.06
N PRO A 520 9.00 2.93 20.49
CA PRO A 520 10.33 3.53 20.44
C PRO A 520 10.76 3.99 19.04
N SER A 521 10.22 3.35 18.00
CA SER A 521 10.51 3.68 16.61
C SER A 521 9.74 4.88 16.06
N ALA A 522 8.71 5.38 16.75
CA ALA A 522 7.81 6.43 16.21
C ALA A 522 8.54 7.75 15.98
N GLN A 523 9.31 8.23 16.97
CA GLN A 523 10.07 9.48 16.85
C GLN A 523 11.10 9.41 15.73
N GLN A 524 11.83 8.29 15.63
CA GLN A 524 12.82 8.07 14.58
C GLN A 524 12.15 8.06 13.19
N ALA A 525 10.96 7.44 13.06
CA ALA A 525 10.23 7.41 11.80
C ALA A 525 9.78 8.80 11.34
N ILE A 526 9.37 9.66 12.28
CA ILE A 526 8.97 11.05 11.99
C ILE A 526 10.18 11.82 11.47
N GLN A 527 11.31 11.74 12.17
CA GLN A 527 12.54 12.41 11.74
C GLN A 527 12.98 11.94 10.33
N MET A 528 12.97 10.63 10.07
CA MET A 528 13.28 10.09 8.74
C MET A 528 12.30 10.59 7.66
N ALA A 529 11.01 10.76 7.98
CA ALA A 529 10.02 11.29 7.05
C ALA A 529 10.29 12.76 6.74
N GLU A 530 10.62 13.57 7.74
CA GLU A 530 11.00 14.98 7.58
C GLU A 530 12.26 15.14 6.71
N GLU A 531 13.28 14.30 6.91
CA GLU A 531 14.48 14.27 6.06
C GLU A 531 14.14 13.98 4.58
N LEU A 532 13.09 13.20 4.33
CA LEU A 532 12.56 12.93 3.00
C LEU A 532 11.55 13.98 2.50
N GLY A 533 11.31 15.06 3.27
CA GLY A 533 10.33 16.08 2.92
C GLY A 533 8.90 15.56 2.91
N VAL A 534 8.59 14.56 3.72
CA VAL A 534 7.23 13.99 3.91
C VAL A 534 6.66 14.52 5.21
N ALA A 535 5.61 15.32 5.11
CA ALA A 535 4.88 15.78 6.29
C ALA A 535 4.06 14.63 6.89
N ILE A 536 3.94 14.58 8.22
CA ILE A 536 3.10 13.62 8.91
C ILE A 536 1.93 14.33 9.57
N LYS A 537 0.71 13.77 9.44
CA LYS A 537 -0.47 14.24 10.16
C LYS A 537 -1.16 13.09 10.87
N ILE A 538 -1.67 13.36 12.07
CA ILE A 538 -2.38 12.37 12.89
C ILE A 538 -3.88 12.67 12.88
N LEU A 539 -4.68 11.67 12.55
CA LEU A 539 -6.14 11.71 12.49
C LEU A 539 -6.69 10.68 13.47
N SER A 540 -7.08 11.08 14.68
CA SER A 540 -7.48 10.14 15.74
C SER A 540 -8.90 10.40 16.26
N GLY A 541 -9.59 9.34 16.64
CA GLY A 541 -10.84 9.39 17.41
C GLY A 541 -10.65 9.72 18.89
N ASP A 542 -9.40 9.70 19.40
CA ASP A 542 -9.10 9.98 20.81
C ASP A 542 -9.30 11.45 21.20
N SER A 543 -9.32 11.71 22.51
CA SER A 543 -9.47 13.06 23.05
C SER A 543 -8.30 13.98 22.71
N LYS A 544 -8.55 15.28 22.75
CA LYS A 544 -7.58 16.34 22.44
C LYS A 544 -6.33 16.25 23.33
N GLU A 545 -6.51 15.91 24.59
CA GLU A 545 -5.47 15.79 25.61
C GLU A 545 -4.52 14.64 25.27
N VAL A 546 -5.06 13.46 24.97
CA VAL A 546 -4.30 12.27 24.59
C VAL A 546 -3.52 12.49 23.30
N VAL A 547 -4.18 13.02 22.26
CA VAL A 547 -3.55 13.31 20.97
C VAL A 547 -2.44 14.35 21.12
N GLY A 548 -2.70 15.42 21.88
CA GLY A 548 -1.73 16.48 22.15
C GLY A 548 -0.53 16.00 22.96
N PHE A 549 -0.73 15.13 23.95
CA PHE A 549 0.37 14.53 24.72
C PHE A 549 1.27 13.68 23.84
N VAL A 550 0.69 12.75 23.05
CA VAL A 550 1.45 11.91 22.12
C VAL A 550 2.20 12.78 21.12
N GLY A 551 1.57 13.80 20.54
CA GLY A 551 2.19 14.69 19.57
C GLY A 551 3.42 15.42 20.08
N ARG A 552 3.38 15.89 21.32
CA ARG A 552 4.55 16.51 21.98
C ARG A 552 5.66 15.52 22.24
N GLN A 553 5.33 14.30 22.69
CA GLN A 553 6.34 13.27 22.98
C GLN A 553 7.08 12.78 21.74
N ILE A 554 6.39 12.69 20.59
CA ILE A 554 7.01 12.25 19.32
C ILE A 554 7.68 13.40 18.56
N GLY A 555 7.56 14.65 19.05
CA GLY A 555 8.14 15.84 18.41
C GLY A 555 7.35 16.41 17.24
N LEU A 556 6.11 15.94 17.01
CA LEU A 556 5.24 16.40 15.89
C LEU A 556 4.45 17.66 16.25
N LEU A 557 4.25 17.96 17.54
CA LEU A 557 3.49 19.12 18.01
C LEU A 557 4.42 20.06 18.78
N HIS A 558 4.63 21.27 18.28
CA HIS A 558 5.39 22.31 18.95
C HIS A 558 4.54 23.11 19.96
N ALA A 559 5.19 23.88 20.86
CA ALA A 559 4.51 24.52 22.00
C ALA A 559 3.37 25.46 21.63
N GLU A 560 3.40 26.06 20.43
CA GLU A 560 2.40 27.01 19.95
C GLU A 560 1.32 26.37 19.05
N GLU A 561 1.50 25.13 18.63
CA GLU A 561 0.58 24.43 17.72
C GLU A 561 -0.62 23.86 18.47
N LYS A 562 -1.78 23.92 17.84
CA LYS A 562 -3.05 23.45 18.42
C LYS A 562 -3.51 22.15 17.78
N VAL A 563 -4.05 21.26 18.61
CA VAL A 563 -4.83 20.11 18.16
C VAL A 563 -6.23 20.59 17.82
N VAL A 564 -6.71 20.31 16.60
CA VAL A 564 -8.07 20.63 16.14
C VAL A 564 -8.98 19.42 16.38
N THR A 565 -10.19 19.70 16.89
CA THR A 565 -11.17 18.63 17.18
C THR A 565 -12.20 18.47 16.07
N GLY A 566 -12.86 17.28 16.02
CA GLY A 566 -13.96 17.02 15.10
C GLY A 566 -15.11 18.02 15.23
N ASP A 567 -15.42 18.49 16.44
CA ASP A 567 -16.43 19.51 16.68
C ASP A 567 -16.05 20.88 16.08
N GLU A 568 -14.75 21.20 16.07
CA GLU A 568 -14.24 22.41 15.42
C GLU A 568 -14.28 22.26 13.90
N ILE A 569 -13.97 21.07 13.36
CA ILE A 569 -14.07 20.75 11.92
C ILE A 569 -15.51 20.86 11.43
N ALA A 570 -16.50 20.40 12.19
CA ALA A 570 -17.91 20.45 11.82
C ALA A 570 -18.47 21.87 11.64
N LYS A 571 -17.78 22.88 12.19
CA LYS A 571 -18.19 24.30 12.14
C LYS A 571 -17.58 25.09 11.00
N VAL A 572 -16.63 24.53 10.23
CA VAL A 572 -15.93 25.24 9.16
C VAL A 572 -16.51 24.90 7.78
N THR A 573 -16.43 25.87 6.86
CA THR A 573 -16.84 25.65 5.47
C THR A 573 -15.80 24.79 4.73
N PRO A 574 -16.16 24.12 3.61
CA PRO A 574 -15.23 23.30 2.84
C PRO A 574 -13.94 24.03 2.40
N GLU A 575 -14.05 25.34 2.05
CA GLU A 575 -12.89 26.15 1.67
C GLU A 575 -11.97 26.44 2.86
N THR A 576 -12.56 26.70 4.05
CA THR A 576 -11.79 26.90 5.29
C THR A 576 -11.20 25.58 5.78
N LEU A 577 -11.90 24.46 5.58
CA LEU A 577 -11.41 23.13 5.92
C LEU A 577 -10.08 22.82 5.22
N ALA A 578 -9.96 23.15 3.94
CA ALA A 578 -8.71 22.95 3.20
C ALA A 578 -7.53 23.70 3.83
N LYS A 579 -7.75 24.95 4.28
CA LYS A 579 -6.71 25.74 4.97
C LYS A 579 -6.35 25.15 6.33
N VAL A 580 -7.35 24.79 7.12
CA VAL A 580 -7.16 24.16 8.44
C VAL A 580 -6.43 22.82 8.29
N ALA A 581 -6.85 22.00 7.32
CA ALA A 581 -6.23 20.70 7.06
C ALA A 581 -4.73 20.82 6.70
N LEU A 582 -4.36 21.86 5.93
CA LEU A 582 -2.97 22.10 5.55
C LEU A 582 -2.11 22.59 6.73
N GLN A 583 -2.65 23.47 7.58
CA GLN A 583 -1.91 24.11 8.65
C GLN A 583 -1.82 23.28 9.94
N THR A 584 -2.69 22.29 10.13
CA THR A 584 -2.78 21.50 11.35
C THR A 584 -2.12 20.15 11.19
N SER A 585 -1.24 19.77 12.13
CA SER A 585 -0.56 18.48 12.15
C SER A 585 -1.37 17.39 12.85
N MET A 586 -2.29 17.78 13.78
CA MET A 586 -2.97 16.83 14.65
C MET A 586 -4.46 17.11 14.79
N PHE A 587 -5.26 16.05 14.61
CA PHE A 587 -6.72 16.09 14.71
C PHE A 587 -7.22 15.06 15.72
N ALA A 588 -8.13 15.48 16.62
CA ALA A 588 -8.68 14.70 17.70
C ALA A 588 -10.20 14.56 17.58
N ARG A 589 -10.80 13.49 18.11
CA ARG A 589 -12.23 13.17 18.05
C ARG A 589 -12.81 13.28 16.63
N VAL A 590 -12.06 12.75 15.64
CA VAL A 590 -12.45 12.83 14.23
C VAL A 590 -13.31 11.62 13.87
N THR A 591 -14.48 11.85 13.26
CA THR A 591 -15.35 10.79 12.76
C THR A 591 -14.81 10.21 11.44
N PRO A 592 -15.28 9.03 10.99
CA PRO A 592 -14.91 8.45 9.70
C PRO A 592 -15.18 9.39 8.52
N GLU A 593 -16.31 10.09 8.51
CA GLU A 593 -16.69 11.04 7.47
C GLU A 593 -15.75 12.25 7.48
N GLN A 594 -15.35 12.72 8.66
CA GLN A 594 -14.40 13.83 8.80
C GLN A 594 -12.99 13.41 8.36
N LYS A 595 -12.55 12.17 8.65
CA LYS A 595 -11.29 11.62 8.09
C LYS A 595 -11.31 11.65 6.57
N PHE A 596 -12.42 11.22 5.95
CA PHE A 596 -12.60 11.26 4.50
C PHE A 596 -12.51 12.70 3.95
N LEU A 597 -13.22 13.67 4.55
CA LEU A 597 -13.20 15.07 4.12
C LEU A 597 -11.81 15.72 4.27
N LEU A 598 -11.08 15.41 5.33
CA LEU A 598 -9.72 15.89 5.54
C LEU A 598 -8.77 15.36 4.46
N ILE A 599 -8.83 14.06 4.15
CA ILE A 599 -8.03 13.46 3.08
C ILE A 599 -8.37 14.09 1.73
N GLN A 600 -9.67 14.29 1.44
CA GLN A 600 -10.11 14.95 0.20
C GLN A 600 -9.55 16.36 0.07
N ALA A 601 -9.57 17.13 1.16
CA ALA A 601 -9.02 18.48 1.19
C ALA A 601 -7.48 18.48 0.99
N LEU A 602 -6.77 17.56 1.63
CA LEU A 602 -5.31 17.46 1.55
C LEU A 602 -4.83 17.03 0.16
N LYS A 603 -5.57 16.17 -0.55
CA LYS A 603 -5.26 15.71 -1.91
C LYS A 603 -5.25 16.81 -2.95
N THR A 604 -5.81 17.97 -2.66
CA THR A 604 -5.77 19.11 -3.59
C THR A 604 -4.35 19.66 -3.82
N GLN A 605 -3.44 19.47 -2.84
CA GLN A 605 -2.08 20.02 -2.88
C GLN A 605 -0.99 18.96 -2.65
N HIS A 606 -1.35 17.80 -2.07
CA HIS A 606 -0.42 16.74 -1.70
C HIS A 606 -0.77 15.41 -2.37
N VAL A 607 0.24 14.58 -2.55
CA VAL A 607 0.06 13.13 -2.75
C VAL A 607 -0.03 12.52 -1.36
N VAL A 608 -1.19 11.97 -1.02
CA VAL A 608 -1.53 11.56 0.33
C VAL A 608 -1.43 10.05 0.49
N GLY A 609 -0.53 9.61 1.38
CA GLY A 609 -0.58 8.27 1.96
C GLY A 609 -1.48 8.28 3.20
N TYR A 610 -2.31 7.26 3.37
CA TYR A 610 -3.11 7.07 4.58
C TYR A 610 -2.90 5.68 5.15
N GLN A 611 -2.56 5.64 6.44
CA GLN A 611 -2.47 4.39 7.20
C GLN A 611 -3.62 4.29 8.20
N GLY A 612 -4.37 3.18 8.13
CA GLY A 612 -5.47 2.87 9.04
C GLY A 612 -5.62 1.37 9.24
N ASP A 613 -6.25 0.96 10.36
CA ASP A 613 -6.41 -0.45 10.73
C ASP A 613 -7.85 -0.84 11.07
N GLY A 614 -8.74 0.12 11.27
CA GLY A 614 -10.15 -0.09 11.63
C GLY A 614 -11.11 -0.05 10.44
N ILE A 615 -12.36 -0.44 10.69
CA ILE A 615 -13.48 -0.25 9.74
C ILE A 615 -13.68 1.23 9.46
N ASN A 616 -13.56 2.06 10.49
CA ASN A 616 -13.73 3.51 10.44
C ASN A 616 -12.74 4.22 9.50
N ASP A 617 -11.66 3.55 9.12
CA ASP A 617 -10.65 4.07 8.22
C ASP A 617 -10.89 3.71 6.75
N ALA A 618 -11.82 2.77 6.48
CA ALA A 618 -12.05 2.26 5.13
C ALA A 618 -12.39 3.35 4.08
N PRO A 619 -13.23 4.36 4.37
CA PRO A 619 -13.51 5.45 3.44
C PRO A 619 -12.25 6.30 3.14
N ALA A 620 -11.45 6.60 4.15
CA ALA A 620 -10.20 7.36 4.02
C ALA A 620 -9.13 6.56 3.24
N LEU A 621 -8.99 5.25 3.53
CA LEU A 621 -8.12 4.34 2.78
C LEU A 621 -8.48 4.30 1.29
N LYS A 622 -9.77 4.18 0.97
CA LYS A 622 -10.24 4.13 -0.43
C LYS A 622 -9.95 5.42 -1.20
N LEU A 623 -9.95 6.56 -0.52
CA LEU A 623 -9.75 7.88 -1.11
C LEU A 623 -8.27 8.24 -1.26
N ALA A 624 -7.39 7.81 -0.36
CA ALA A 624 -5.97 8.11 -0.38
C ALA A 624 -5.30 7.70 -1.70
N ASP A 625 -4.20 8.36 -2.06
CA ASP A 625 -3.41 7.97 -3.23
C ASP A 625 -2.69 6.65 -2.98
N VAL A 626 -2.22 6.45 -1.75
CA VAL A 626 -1.66 5.18 -1.28
C VAL A 626 -2.32 4.76 0.03
N ALA A 627 -3.05 3.68 -0.02
CA ALA A 627 -3.71 3.08 1.14
C ALA A 627 -2.79 2.04 1.81
N ILE A 628 -2.57 2.19 3.11
CA ILE A 628 -1.65 1.33 3.88
C ILE A 628 -2.40 0.74 5.06
N ALA A 629 -2.33 -0.59 5.23
CA ALA A 629 -2.88 -1.28 6.38
C ALA A 629 -1.81 -2.17 7.04
N VAL A 630 -2.03 -2.51 8.32
CA VAL A 630 -1.20 -3.49 9.02
C VAL A 630 -1.82 -4.89 8.92
N ASP A 631 -1.04 -5.95 9.12
CA ASP A 631 -1.52 -7.33 9.03
C ASP A 631 -2.61 -7.64 10.08
N THR A 632 -2.59 -6.98 11.22
CA THR A 632 -3.62 -7.12 12.26
C THR A 632 -4.84 -6.22 12.05
N ALA A 633 -4.89 -5.43 10.97
CA ALA A 633 -6.04 -4.62 10.62
C ALA A 633 -7.27 -5.48 10.28
N THR A 634 -8.45 -4.87 10.36
CA THR A 634 -9.68 -5.53 9.93
C THR A 634 -9.60 -5.93 8.46
N GLU A 635 -10.31 -6.98 8.08
CA GLU A 635 -10.32 -7.46 6.68
C GLU A 635 -10.82 -6.37 5.72
N VAL A 636 -11.73 -5.51 6.16
CA VAL A 636 -12.22 -4.36 5.40
C VAL A 636 -11.09 -3.36 5.12
N ALA A 637 -10.30 -3.02 6.14
CA ALA A 637 -9.14 -2.13 5.96
C ALA A 637 -8.10 -2.75 5.02
N LYS A 638 -7.76 -4.02 5.22
CA LYS A 638 -6.83 -4.76 4.34
C LYS A 638 -7.33 -4.86 2.90
N ALA A 639 -8.64 -5.04 2.69
CA ALA A 639 -9.22 -5.11 1.33
C ALA A 639 -9.03 -3.81 0.57
N ASN A 640 -9.19 -2.67 1.24
CA ASN A 640 -9.03 -1.34 0.66
C ASN A 640 -7.57 -0.87 0.58
N ALA A 641 -6.65 -1.55 1.26
CA ALA A 641 -5.23 -1.19 1.25
C ALA A 641 -4.52 -1.62 -0.03
N ASP A 642 -3.59 -0.78 -0.48
CA ASP A 642 -2.65 -1.05 -1.58
C ASP A 642 -1.40 -1.78 -1.08
N ILE A 643 -1.04 -1.52 0.18
CA ILE A 643 0.16 -2.01 0.85
C ILE A 643 -0.24 -2.59 2.21
N ILE A 644 0.28 -3.76 2.55
CA ILE A 644 0.09 -4.39 3.86
C ILE A 644 1.43 -4.51 4.57
N LEU A 645 1.51 -3.97 5.79
CA LEU A 645 2.69 -4.06 6.65
C LEU A 645 2.57 -5.28 7.56
N LEU A 646 3.50 -6.21 7.47
CA LEU A 646 3.58 -7.36 8.38
C LEU A 646 4.18 -6.97 9.74
N LYS A 647 4.88 -5.85 9.80
CA LYS A 647 5.35 -5.21 11.03
C LYS A 647 4.65 -3.89 11.26
N LYS A 648 4.19 -3.66 12.49
CA LYS A 648 3.64 -2.39 12.95
C LYS A 648 4.77 -1.39 13.24
N ASP A 649 5.45 -0.90 12.21
CA ASP A 649 6.57 0.04 12.32
C ASP A 649 6.52 1.07 11.20
N LEU A 650 6.32 2.33 11.57
CA LEU A 650 6.21 3.44 10.62
C LEU A 650 7.50 3.65 9.79
N ARG A 651 8.67 3.28 10.33
CA ARG A 651 9.95 3.35 9.59
C ARG A 651 9.93 2.52 8.31
N VAL A 652 9.17 1.44 8.32
CA VAL A 652 9.03 0.56 7.15
C VAL A 652 8.33 1.28 6.01
N ILE A 653 7.32 2.13 6.32
CA ILE A 653 6.64 2.98 5.31
C ILE A 653 7.63 4.01 4.76
N VAL A 654 8.37 4.69 5.64
CA VAL A 654 9.35 5.70 5.22
C VAL A 654 10.44 5.10 4.34
N ASN A 655 10.93 3.90 4.68
CA ASN A 655 11.84 3.15 3.81
C ASN A 655 11.17 2.77 2.48
N GLY A 656 9.89 2.41 2.51
CA GLY A 656 9.09 2.15 1.30
C GLY A 656 9.02 3.37 0.38
N ILE A 657 8.85 4.57 0.93
CA ILE A 657 8.89 5.84 0.17
C ILE A 657 10.27 6.02 -0.48
N LYS A 658 11.35 5.79 0.26
CA LYS A 658 12.72 5.85 -0.25
C LYS A 658 12.93 4.87 -1.42
N TYR A 659 12.44 3.64 -1.30
CA TYR A 659 12.51 2.64 -2.37
C TYR A 659 11.66 3.02 -3.58
N GLY A 660 10.44 3.52 -3.37
CA GLY A 660 9.58 4.02 -4.45
C GLY A 660 10.27 5.12 -5.25
N ARG A 661 10.91 6.09 -4.59
CA ARG A 661 11.68 7.16 -5.23
C ARG A 661 12.88 6.62 -6.01
N SER A 662 13.57 5.62 -5.48
CA SER A 662 14.70 4.97 -6.19
C SER A 662 14.24 4.26 -7.46
N ILE A 663 13.09 3.58 -7.42
CA ILE A 663 12.46 2.94 -8.57
C ILE A 663 12.15 3.97 -9.64
N PHE A 664 11.50 5.06 -9.24
CA PHE A 664 11.14 6.15 -10.13
C PHE A 664 12.36 6.80 -10.80
N ALA A 665 13.41 7.07 -10.03
CA ALA A 665 14.66 7.62 -10.54
C ALA A 665 15.29 6.70 -11.61
N ASN A 666 15.30 5.38 -11.40
CA ASN A 666 15.85 4.44 -12.37
C ASN A 666 15.00 4.36 -13.65
N VAL A 667 13.67 4.45 -13.54
CA VAL A 667 12.78 4.56 -14.72
C VAL A 667 13.05 5.84 -15.49
N ASN A 668 13.23 6.97 -14.80
CA ASN A 668 13.60 8.24 -15.44
C ASN A 668 14.96 8.18 -16.15
N LYS A 669 15.97 7.54 -15.54
CA LYS A 669 17.27 7.31 -16.19
C LYS A 669 17.12 6.52 -17.49
N TYR A 670 16.30 5.46 -17.46
CA TYR A 670 16.01 4.66 -18.65
C TYR A 670 15.38 5.49 -19.76
N ILE A 671 14.32 6.26 -19.42
CA ILE A 671 13.62 7.11 -20.40
C ILE A 671 14.60 8.12 -21.01
N THR A 672 15.35 8.84 -20.16
CA THR A 672 16.31 9.85 -20.62
C THR A 672 17.38 9.25 -21.52
N TYR A 673 17.94 8.10 -21.12
CA TYR A 673 18.94 7.39 -21.92
C TYR A 673 18.41 7.01 -23.30
N THR A 674 17.28 6.32 -23.33
CA THR A 674 16.67 5.84 -24.58
C THR A 674 16.35 7.01 -25.51
N MET A 675 15.84 8.10 -24.95
CA MET A 675 15.54 9.30 -25.75
C MET A 675 16.79 9.96 -26.31
N VAL A 676 17.83 10.14 -25.50
CA VAL A 676 19.09 10.78 -25.95
C VAL A 676 19.76 9.94 -27.03
N GLY A 677 19.91 8.64 -26.82
CA GLY A 677 20.52 7.72 -27.78
C GLY A 677 19.71 7.63 -29.07
N ASN A 678 18.41 7.42 -28.94
CA ASN A 678 17.56 7.23 -30.12
C ASN A 678 17.42 8.53 -30.93
N PHE A 679 17.26 9.68 -30.31
CA PHE A 679 17.22 10.97 -31.01
C PHE A 679 18.57 11.31 -31.67
N GLY A 680 19.70 11.02 -31.01
CA GLY A 680 21.03 11.21 -31.56
C GLY A 680 21.18 10.42 -32.87
N ASN A 681 21.02 9.10 -32.78
CA ASN A 681 21.13 8.23 -33.95
C ASN A 681 20.12 8.60 -35.04
N TYR A 682 18.89 8.92 -34.67
CA TYR A 682 17.86 9.30 -35.63
C TYR A 682 18.23 10.56 -36.40
N PHE A 683 18.61 11.65 -35.72
CA PHE A 683 18.96 12.90 -36.34
C PHE A 683 20.23 12.77 -37.20
N ALA A 684 21.22 12.03 -36.73
CA ALA A 684 22.45 11.82 -37.48
C ALA A 684 22.21 11.00 -38.75
N LEU A 685 21.56 9.83 -38.63
CA LEU A 685 21.32 8.95 -39.77
C LEU A 685 20.39 9.60 -40.81
N ALA A 686 19.36 10.34 -40.36
CA ALA A 686 18.50 11.10 -41.25
C ALA A 686 19.25 12.23 -41.95
N ALA A 687 20.07 13.00 -41.24
CA ALA A 687 20.89 14.06 -41.82
C ALA A 687 21.95 13.50 -42.79
N LEU A 688 22.64 12.42 -42.42
CA LEU A 688 23.62 11.77 -43.29
C LEU A 688 22.98 11.28 -44.58
N TYR A 689 21.78 10.69 -44.50
CA TYR A 689 21.04 10.27 -45.67
C TYR A 689 20.66 11.44 -46.56
N LEU A 690 20.16 12.55 -46.01
CA LEU A 690 19.79 13.75 -46.78
C LEU A 690 21.00 14.45 -47.40
N LEU A 691 22.18 14.39 -46.76
CA LEU A 691 23.40 15.02 -47.25
C LEU A 691 24.11 14.19 -48.34
N SER A 692 24.09 12.86 -48.22
CA SER A 692 24.84 11.98 -49.10
C SER A 692 23.98 11.22 -50.12
N PHE A 693 22.68 11.12 -49.87
CA PHE A 693 21.71 10.27 -50.60
C PHE A 693 22.10 8.79 -50.70
N THR A 694 23.10 8.37 -49.92
CA THR A 694 23.51 6.99 -49.72
C THR A 694 23.11 6.52 -48.37
N LEU A 695 22.87 5.20 -48.20
CA LEU A 695 22.56 4.64 -46.90
C LEU A 695 23.80 4.70 -45.98
N PRO A 696 23.78 5.47 -44.89
CA PRO A 696 24.90 5.51 -43.94
C PRO A 696 25.11 4.20 -43.23
N LEU A 697 24.00 3.48 -42.95
CA LEU A 697 23.97 2.12 -42.41
C LEU A 697 22.91 1.29 -43.15
N LEU A 698 23.11 0.00 -43.21
CA LEU A 698 22.10 -0.94 -43.67
C LEU A 698 21.00 -1.14 -42.62
N PRO A 699 19.75 -1.44 -43.05
CA PRO A 699 18.63 -1.68 -42.11
C PRO A 699 18.97 -2.69 -41.00
N ARG A 700 19.61 -3.80 -41.34
CA ARG A 700 20.06 -4.85 -40.44
C ARG A 700 21.08 -4.39 -39.40
N GLN A 701 21.96 -3.41 -39.77
CA GLN A 701 22.93 -2.82 -38.85
C GLN A 701 22.28 -1.87 -37.85
N VAL A 702 21.29 -1.10 -38.25
CA VAL A 702 20.49 -0.24 -37.36
C VAL A 702 19.74 -1.08 -36.33
N LEU A 703 19.07 -2.13 -36.78
CA LEU A 703 18.36 -3.05 -35.90
C LEU A 703 19.29 -3.82 -34.93
N LEU A 704 20.51 -4.14 -35.41
CA LEU A 704 21.52 -4.79 -34.56
C LEU A 704 22.00 -3.85 -33.45
N ILE A 705 22.20 -2.58 -33.69
CA ILE A 705 22.56 -1.57 -32.69
C ILE A 705 21.50 -1.57 -31.59
N SER A 706 20.23 -1.44 -31.95
CA SER A 706 19.11 -1.46 -30.96
C SER A 706 19.11 -2.75 -30.14
N LEU A 707 19.21 -3.90 -30.78
CA LEU A 707 19.19 -5.21 -30.11
C LEU A 707 20.30 -5.37 -29.06
N ILE A 708 21.55 -4.99 -29.38
CA ILE A 708 22.66 -5.17 -28.45
C ILE A 708 22.72 -4.11 -27.36
N THR A 709 22.23 -2.89 -27.64
CA THR A 709 22.21 -1.80 -26.64
C THR A 709 21.02 -1.92 -25.66
N ASP A 710 19.98 -2.68 -25.99
CA ASP A 710 18.88 -2.98 -25.09
C ASP A 710 19.30 -3.86 -23.89
N VAL A 711 20.35 -4.69 -24.04
CA VAL A 711 20.84 -5.57 -22.96
C VAL A 711 21.27 -4.79 -21.70
N PRO A 712 22.18 -3.80 -21.74
CA PRO A 712 22.51 -3.00 -20.57
C PRO A 712 21.33 -2.15 -20.09
N LEU A 713 20.43 -1.75 -20.98
CA LEU A 713 19.25 -0.97 -20.61
C LEU A 713 18.34 -1.67 -19.62
N VAL A 714 18.05 -2.95 -19.83
CA VAL A 714 17.22 -3.73 -18.90
C VAL A 714 17.83 -3.78 -17.51
N THR A 715 19.16 -3.74 -17.41
CA THR A 715 19.88 -3.82 -16.14
C THR A 715 19.91 -2.48 -15.37
N ILE A 716 19.51 -1.36 -15.98
CA ILE A 716 19.48 -0.04 -15.31
C ILE A 716 18.49 -0.02 -14.14
N ALA A 717 17.49 -0.90 -14.16
CA ALA A 717 16.56 -1.12 -13.05
C ALA A 717 17.28 -1.48 -11.73
N THR A 718 18.49 -2.00 -11.78
CA THR A 718 19.30 -2.39 -10.63
C THR A 718 20.33 -1.34 -10.21
N ASP A 719 20.37 -0.20 -10.91
CA ASP A 719 21.39 0.80 -10.68
C ASP A 719 21.22 1.56 -9.36
N SER A 720 22.34 2.08 -8.83
CA SER A 720 22.35 2.92 -7.64
C SER A 720 21.74 4.30 -7.91
N VAL A 721 21.05 4.85 -6.95
CA VAL A 721 20.44 6.19 -7.01
C VAL A 721 21.09 7.08 -5.95
N ALA A 722 21.43 8.31 -6.32
CA ALA A 722 22.05 9.26 -5.41
C ALA A 722 21.06 9.70 -4.32
N ASP A 723 21.53 9.87 -3.08
CA ASP A 723 20.66 10.22 -1.94
C ASP A 723 19.86 11.52 -2.20
N ARG A 724 20.44 12.50 -2.86
CA ARG A 724 19.75 13.75 -3.20
C ARG A 724 18.55 13.58 -4.17
N GLU A 725 18.57 12.54 -5.02
CA GLU A 725 17.46 12.21 -5.93
C GLU A 725 16.31 11.52 -5.19
N ILE A 726 16.57 11.03 -3.97
CA ILE A 726 15.60 10.34 -3.13
C ILE A 726 14.94 11.28 -2.12
N VAL A 727 15.60 12.40 -1.75
CA VAL A 727 15.10 13.33 -0.71
C VAL A 727 13.77 13.98 -1.10
N ARG A 728 13.53 14.27 -2.36
CA ARG A 728 12.30 14.91 -2.83
C ARG A 728 11.61 14.07 -3.88
N PRO A 729 10.26 14.01 -3.90
CA PRO A 729 9.53 13.34 -4.96
C PRO A 729 9.76 14.07 -6.28
N GLU A 730 10.08 13.33 -7.32
CA GLU A 730 10.14 13.85 -8.69
C GLU A 730 8.86 13.50 -9.44
N LYS A 731 8.18 14.51 -9.99
CA LYS A 731 7.04 14.30 -10.89
C LYS A 731 7.55 13.97 -12.29
N TYR A 732 6.80 13.15 -13.05
CA TYR A 732 7.03 12.99 -14.48
C TYR A 732 6.80 14.33 -15.18
N ASP A 733 7.89 15.03 -15.48
CA ASP A 733 7.85 16.22 -16.32
C ASP A 733 8.33 15.83 -17.73
N ILE A 734 7.38 15.46 -18.57
CA ILE A 734 7.63 15.06 -19.96
C ILE A 734 8.34 16.17 -20.72
N HIS A 735 8.01 17.45 -20.48
CA HIS A 735 8.64 18.57 -21.17
C HIS A 735 10.12 18.70 -20.80
N ARG A 736 10.45 18.51 -19.52
CA ARG A 736 11.81 18.49 -19.02
C ARG A 736 12.61 17.32 -19.61
N LEU A 737 12.04 16.13 -19.60
CA LEU A 737 12.65 14.93 -20.17
C LEU A 737 12.87 15.08 -21.68
N MET A 738 11.91 15.62 -22.41
CA MET A 738 12.07 15.91 -23.82
C MET A 738 13.11 17.02 -24.08
N GLY A 739 13.13 18.07 -23.27
CA GLY A 739 14.08 19.15 -23.38
C GLY A 739 15.54 18.68 -23.29
N ILE A 740 15.85 17.92 -22.20
CA ILE A 740 17.21 17.38 -22.05
C ILE A 740 17.55 16.37 -23.15
N SER A 741 16.60 15.52 -23.52
CA SER A 741 16.79 14.51 -24.55
C SER A 741 17.05 15.15 -25.93
N LEU A 742 16.37 16.23 -26.25
CA LEU A 742 16.57 16.96 -27.47
C LEU A 742 17.95 17.64 -27.51
N VAL A 743 18.35 18.30 -26.42
CA VAL A 743 19.66 18.99 -26.34
C VAL A 743 20.79 17.96 -26.43
N LEU A 744 20.77 16.92 -25.63
CA LEU A 744 21.82 15.90 -25.62
C LEU A 744 21.78 15.03 -26.88
N GLY A 745 20.61 14.70 -27.42
CA GLY A 745 20.47 13.97 -28.68
C GLY A 745 20.97 14.76 -29.88
N SER A 746 20.72 16.08 -29.92
CA SER A 746 21.30 16.94 -30.97
C SER A 746 22.83 17.02 -30.87
N LEU A 747 23.36 17.06 -29.65
CA LEU A 747 24.82 17.00 -29.44
C LEU A 747 25.38 15.67 -29.91
N THR A 748 24.74 14.55 -29.61
CA THR A 748 25.10 13.21 -30.07
C THR A 748 25.15 13.20 -31.62
N ALA A 749 24.09 13.68 -32.26
CA ALA A 749 24.02 13.74 -33.71
C ALA A 749 25.17 14.57 -34.33
N LEU A 750 25.56 15.70 -33.73
CA LEU A 750 26.67 16.50 -34.17
C LEU A 750 27.99 15.74 -34.12
N PHE A 751 28.26 14.99 -33.04
CA PHE A 751 29.44 14.15 -32.95
C PHE A 751 29.44 13.01 -33.96
N GLU A 752 28.30 12.37 -34.20
CA GLU A 752 28.14 11.31 -35.20
C GLU A 752 28.36 11.82 -36.62
N LEU A 753 27.81 13.00 -36.95
CA LEU A 753 28.05 13.68 -38.22
C LEU A 753 29.53 14.06 -38.42
N ALA A 754 30.17 14.61 -37.38
CA ALA A 754 31.59 14.97 -37.42
C ALA A 754 32.47 13.71 -37.56
N PHE A 755 32.17 12.62 -36.84
CA PHE A 755 32.87 11.36 -37.00
C PHE A 755 32.72 10.78 -38.42
N PHE A 756 31.51 10.76 -38.96
CA PHE A 756 31.25 10.28 -40.32
C PHE A 756 32.05 11.11 -41.38
N ALA A 757 32.21 12.42 -41.15
CA ALA A 757 33.01 13.25 -42.04
C ALA A 757 34.49 12.82 -42.07
N THR A 758 35.02 12.20 -40.99
CA THR A 758 36.39 11.65 -40.96
C THR A 758 36.52 10.37 -41.80
N LEU A 759 35.41 9.68 -42.07
CA LEU A 759 35.37 8.45 -42.85
C LEU A 759 35.29 8.73 -44.37
N ARG A 760 35.33 9.99 -44.83
CA ARG A 760 35.29 10.35 -46.25
C ARG A 760 36.47 9.75 -46.96
N GLY A 761 36.23 9.01 -48.04
CA GLY A 761 37.25 8.31 -48.83
C GLY A 761 37.50 6.87 -48.44
N ALA A 762 36.92 6.37 -47.34
CA ALA A 762 36.98 4.95 -47.02
C ALA A 762 35.96 4.15 -47.88
N ALA A 763 36.20 2.83 -48.02
CA ALA A 763 35.25 1.97 -48.69
C ALA A 763 33.87 1.99 -47.97
N PRO A 764 32.73 1.89 -48.69
CA PRO A 764 31.40 2.01 -48.08
C PRO A 764 31.19 1.04 -46.92
N SER A 765 31.64 -0.19 -47.03
CA SER A 765 31.52 -1.22 -45.97
C SER A 765 32.39 -0.86 -44.75
N ALA A 766 33.59 -0.29 -44.95
CA ALA A 766 34.44 0.17 -43.84
C ALA A 766 33.82 1.38 -43.11
N SER A 767 33.26 2.33 -43.89
CA SER A 767 32.54 3.49 -43.31
C SER A 767 31.32 3.05 -42.50
N GLN A 768 30.53 2.11 -43.00
CA GLN A 768 29.40 1.54 -42.32
C GLN A 768 29.82 0.82 -41.04
N THR A 769 30.89 0.03 -41.04
CA THR A 769 31.41 -0.68 -39.85
C THR A 769 31.92 0.31 -38.80
N GLY A 770 32.66 1.35 -39.23
CA GLY A 770 33.16 2.41 -38.36
C GLY A 770 32.01 3.18 -37.69
N LEU A 771 30.99 3.54 -38.49
CA LEU A 771 29.81 4.22 -37.99
C LEU A 771 28.99 3.34 -37.02
N TYR A 772 28.74 2.06 -37.37
CA TYR A 772 28.09 1.08 -36.49
C TYR A 772 28.78 1.02 -35.12
N LEU A 773 30.12 0.87 -35.13
CA LEU A 773 30.87 0.76 -33.89
C LEU A 773 30.83 2.04 -33.08
N PHE A 774 30.98 3.21 -33.76
CA PHE A 774 30.90 4.49 -33.09
C PHE A 774 29.55 4.76 -32.45
N LEU A 775 28.45 4.52 -33.16
CA LEU A 775 27.08 4.66 -32.61
C LEU A 775 26.83 3.75 -31.42
N THR A 776 27.30 2.50 -31.49
CA THR A 776 27.16 1.57 -30.38
C THR A 776 27.94 2.01 -29.15
N VAL A 777 29.19 2.45 -29.32
CA VAL A 777 30.06 2.91 -28.22
C VAL A 777 29.52 4.22 -27.63
N THR A 778 29.06 5.16 -28.42
CA THR A 778 28.48 6.42 -27.94
C THR A 778 27.22 6.17 -27.12
N GLN A 779 26.35 5.20 -27.51
CA GLN A 779 25.21 4.81 -26.71
C GLN A 779 25.62 4.23 -25.33
N LEU A 780 26.65 3.39 -25.26
CA LEU A 780 27.14 2.88 -23.99
C LEU A 780 27.70 4.00 -23.09
N VAL A 781 28.38 4.96 -23.73
CA VAL A 781 28.94 6.13 -23.04
C VAL A 781 27.86 7.05 -22.49
N VAL A 782 26.75 7.21 -23.19
CA VAL A 782 25.58 7.97 -22.71
C VAL A 782 25.04 7.39 -21.39
N ILE A 783 25.01 6.05 -21.22
CA ILE A 783 24.60 5.42 -19.95
C ILE A 783 25.45 5.94 -18.80
N VAL A 784 26.78 6.01 -18.99
CA VAL A 784 27.72 6.43 -17.94
C VAL A 784 27.44 7.85 -17.45
N SER A 785 27.16 8.77 -18.38
CA SER A 785 26.87 10.16 -18.02
C SER A 785 25.49 10.34 -17.39
N ILE A 786 24.43 9.80 -18.01
CA ILE A 786 23.03 10.08 -17.63
C ILE A 786 22.61 9.44 -16.28
N ARG A 787 23.35 8.47 -15.79
CA ARG A 787 23.08 7.81 -14.50
C ARG A 787 22.95 8.77 -13.32
N ASN A 788 23.54 9.96 -13.42
CA ASN A 788 23.53 10.96 -12.37
C ASN A 788 23.33 12.36 -12.97
N LYS A 789 22.66 13.24 -12.26
CA LYS A 789 22.51 14.67 -12.65
C LYS A 789 23.82 15.44 -12.52
N ASP A 790 24.72 15.02 -11.59
CA ASP A 790 26.08 15.54 -11.48
C ASP A 790 27.03 14.95 -12.52
N HIS A 791 28.28 15.38 -12.46
CA HIS A 791 29.35 14.80 -13.24
C HIS A 791 29.51 13.31 -13.00
N PHE A 792 29.78 12.53 -14.05
CA PHE A 792 29.86 11.07 -13.96
C PHE A 792 30.94 10.58 -13.00
N TRP A 793 32.02 11.33 -12.79
CA TRP A 793 33.08 10.97 -11.83
C TRP A 793 32.70 11.21 -10.36
N LYS A 794 31.64 11.98 -10.09
CA LYS A 794 31.04 12.15 -8.76
C LYS A 794 29.91 11.17 -8.49
N ALA A 795 29.47 10.44 -9.50
CA ALA A 795 28.39 9.50 -9.41
C ALA A 795 28.73 8.31 -8.50
N GLN A 796 27.73 7.75 -7.82
CA GLN A 796 27.89 6.48 -7.12
C GLN A 796 28.29 5.38 -8.11
N ARG A 797 28.98 4.34 -7.61
CA ARG A 797 29.39 3.21 -8.45
C ARG A 797 28.17 2.55 -9.09
N PRO A 798 28.23 2.22 -10.41
CA PRO A 798 27.17 1.48 -11.06
C PRO A 798 26.96 0.12 -10.39
N SER A 799 25.74 -0.45 -10.55
CA SER A 799 25.53 -1.83 -10.14
C SER A 799 26.46 -2.76 -10.92
N LEU A 800 26.91 -3.83 -10.28
CA LEU A 800 27.80 -4.82 -10.92
C LEU A 800 27.14 -5.42 -12.17
N LEU A 801 25.82 -5.61 -12.13
CA LEU A 801 25.06 -6.16 -13.25
C LEU A 801 25.07 -5.19 -14.44
N LEU A 802 24.86 -3.90 -14.21
CA LEU A 802 24.92 -2.88 -15.26
C LEU A 802 26.33 -2.78 -15.86
N MET A 803 27.37 -2.77 -15.02
CA MET A 803 28.77 -2.75 -15.49
C MET A 803 29.11 -3.97 -16.33
N SER A 804 28.74 -5.16 -15.89
CA SER A 804 29.00 -6.41 -16.63
C SER A 804 28.23 -6.45 -17.96
N ALA A 805 26.98 -5.98 -17.98
CA ALA A 805 26.18 -5.91 -19.20
C ALA A 805 26.78 -4.92 -20.20
N MET A 806 27.19 -3.73 -19.76
CA MET A 806 27.86 -2.73 -20.60
C MET A 806 29.18 -3.26 -21.17
N ALA A 807 30.00 -3.90 -20.32
CA ALA A 807 31.27 -4.48 -20.76
C ALA A 807 31.05 -5.60 -21.80
N LEU A 808 30.08 -6.49 -21.52
CA LEU A 808 29.72 -7.57 -22.46
C LEU A 808 29.25 -6.99 -23.81
N THR A 809 28.36 -6.01 -23.79
CA THR A 809 27.84 -5.34 -25.00
C THR A 809 28.98 -4.68 -25.78
N GLY A 810 29.89 -3.98 -25.10
CA GLY A 810 31.05 -3.38 -25.71
C GLY A 810 32.00 -4.40 -26.39
N VAL A 811 32.29 -5.50 -25.68
CA VAL A 811 33.09 -6.60 -26.22
C VAL A 811 32.41 -7.25 -27.44
N VAL A 812 31.10 -7.52 -27.36
CA VAL A 812 30.33 -8.11 -28.48
C VAL A 812 30.36 -7.16 -29.68
N ALA A 813 30.10 -5.86 -29.47
CA ALA A 813 30.07 -4.87 -30.53
C ALA A 813 31.44 -4.76 -31.25
N LEU A 814 32.51 -4.78 -30.48
CA LEU A 814 33.91 -4.74 -31.01
C LEU A 814 34.26 -6.06 -31.73
N ALA A 815 33.82 -7.19 -31.27
CA ALA A 815 34.19 -8.49 -31.82
C ALA A 815 33.42 -8.85 -33.12
N LEU A 816 32.18 -8.38 -33.25
CA LEU A 816 31.30 -8.74 -34.39
C LEU A 816 31.93 -8.56 -35.76
N PRO A 817 32.66 -7.44 -36.10
CA PRO A 817 33.31 -7.29 -37.39
C PRO A 817 34.45 -8.30 -37.67
N TYR A 818 34.96 -8.99 -36.65
CA TYR A 818 36.08 -9.90 -36.79
C TYR A 818 35.63 -11.38 -36.79
N ILE A 819 34.37 -11.66 -36.53
CA ILE A 819 33.80 -13.02 -36.57
C ILE A 819 33.29 -13.29 -38.00
N GLY A 820 34.04 -13.96 -38.83
CA GLY A 820 33.81 -14.16 -40.26
C GLY A 820 32.34 -14.37 -40.68
N PRO A 821 31.59 -15.35 -40.17
CA PRO A 821 30.19 -15.56 -40.54
C PRO A 821 29.28 -14.37 -40.20
N LEU A 822 29.49 -13.76 -39.01
CA LEU A 822 28.70 -12.59 -38.56
C LEU A 822 29.09 -11.33 -39.31
N ALA A 823 30.38 -11.14 -39.60
CA ALA A 823 30.84 -10.03 -40.41
C ALA A 823 30.21 -10.07 -41.81
N LEU A 824 30.15 -11.25 -42.44
CA LEU A 824 29.47 -11.42 -43.70
C LEU A 824 27.99 -11.16 -43.62
N LEU A 825 27.31 -11.66 -42.56
CA LEU A 825 25.87 -11.52 -42.34
C LEU A 825 25.47 -10.05 -42.24
N PHE A 826 26.25 -9.26 -41.53
CA PHE A 826 25.98 -7.84 -41.32
C PHE A 826 26.76 -6.91 -42.29
N SER A 827 27.48 -7.47 -43.26
CA SER A 827 28.33 -6.73 -44.21
C SER A 827 29.38 -5.82 -43.53
N PHE A 828 29.97 -6.33 -42.46
CA PHE A 828 31.05 -5.65 -41.75
C PHE A 828 32.42 -5.99 -42.40
N THR A 829 33.31 -5.02 -42.34
CA THR A 829 34.71 -5.18 -42.63
C THR A 829 35.55 -5.02 -41.38
N PRO A 830 36.56 -5.85 -41.11
CA PRO A 830 37.45 -5.69 -39.98
C PRO A 830 38.14 -4.30 -40.04
N LEU A 831 38.08 -3.58 -38.92
CA LEU A 831 38.75 -2.30 -38.78
C LEU A 831 40.17 -2.51 -38.25
N SER A 832 41.10 -1.62 -38.62
CA SER A 832 42.45 -1.61 -38.03
C SER A 832 42.43 -1.19 -36.56
N LEU A 833 43.44 -1.58 -35.79
CA LEU A 833 43.58 -1.19 -34.40
C LEU A 833 43.60 0.33 -34.22
N GLN A 834 44.18 1.05 -35.20
CA GLN A 834 44.23 2.51 -35.21
C GLN A 834 42.84 3.13 -35.37
N GLU A 835 41.99 2.58 -36.23
CA GLU A 835 40.60 3.04 -36.42
C GLU A 835 39.79 2.80 -35.17
N VAL A 836 39.90 1.62 -34.55
CA VAL A 836 39.23 1.31 -33.29
C VAL A 836 39.70 2.25 -32.17
N ALA A 837 41.00 2.49 -32.06
CA ALA A 837 41.54 3.44 -31.06
C ALA A 837 41.03 4.86 -31.29
N THR A 838 40.90 5.29 -32.55
CA THR A 838 40.32 6.60 -32.91
C THR A 838 38.85 6.69 -32.50
N ILE A 839 38.04 5.64 -32.74
CA ILE A 839 36.65 5.56 -32.32
C ILE A 839 36.54 5.71 -30.79
N LEU A 840 37.36 4.98 -30.05
CA LEU A 840 37.34 5.03 -28.58
C LEU A 840 37.80 6.39 -28.04
N LEU A 841 38.78 7.01 -28.66
CA LEU A 841 39.25 8.35 -28.29
C LEU A 841 38.18 9.41 -28.49
N VAL A 842 37.55 9.41 -29.69
CA VAL A 842 36.45 10.35 -30.00
C VAL A 842 35.26 10.14 -29.10
N ALA A 843 34.89 8.89 -28.81
CA ALA A 843 33.82 8.53 -27.84
C ALA A 843 34.15 9.00 -26.42
N GLY A 844 35.42 8.93 -25.99
CA GLY A 844 35.87 9.50 -24.71
C GLY A 844 35.73 11.03 -24.67
N GLY A 845 36.11 11.70 -25.76
CA GLY A 845 35.89 13.15 -25.91
C GLY A 845 34.40 13.52 -25.88
N TYR A 846 33.58 12.73 -26.56
CA TYR A 846 32.12 12.87 -26.53
C TYR A 846 31.56 12.74 -25.12
N LEU A 847 32.01 11.74 -24.32
CA LEU A 847 31.59 11.58 -22.93
C LEU A 847 31.79 12.86 -22.10
N LEU A 848 32.98 13.47 -22.23
CA LEU A 848 33.31 14.67 -21.46
C LEU A 848 32.41 15.84 -21.84
N VAL A 849 32.21 16.07 -23.16
CA VAL A 849 31.36 17.16 -23.64
C VAL A 849 29.90 16.93 -23.29
N LEU A 850 29.40 15.69 -23.46
CA LEU A 850 28.04 15.30 -23.11
C LEU A 850 27.77 15.55 -21.61
N ASP A 851 28.69 15.15 -20.74
CA ASP A 851 28.58 15.31 -19.30
C ASP A 851 28.57 16.77 -18.86
N LEU A 852 29.43 17.60 -19.49
CA LEU A 852 29.46 19.05 -19.25
C LEU A 852 28.13 19.71 -19.65
N VAL A 853 27.62 19.41 -20.86
CA VAL A 853 26.36 19.98 -21.36
C VAL A 853 25.19 19.50 -20.52
N LYS A 854 25.17 18.23 -20.09
CA LYS A 854 24.16 17.68 -19.18
C LYS A 854 24.13 18.46 -17.86
N VAL A 855 25.27 18.61 -17.17
CA VAL A 855 25.35 19.31 -15.88
C VAL A 855 24.94 20.78 -16.05
N TRP A 856 25.41 21.44 -17.09
CA TRP A 856 25.01 22.82 -17.41
C TRP A 856 23.48 22.94 -17.59
N TYR A 857 22.86 22.03 -18.35
CA TYR A 857 21.40 21.99 -18.54
C TYR A 857 20.64 21.86 -17.22
N TYR A 858 21.04 20.92 -16.37
CA TYR A 858 20.37 20.72 -15.07
C TYR A 858 20.53 21.95 -14.18
N GLN A 859 21.71 22.58 -14.12
CA GLN A 859 21.93 23.81 -13.36
C GLN A 859 21.06 24.96 -13.84
N LEU A 860 20.92 25.12 -15.17
CA LEU A 860 20.08 26.15 -15.76
C LEU A 860 18.61 25.95 -15.44
N VAL A 861 18.11 24.74 -15.51
CA VAL A 861 16.71 24.39 -15.14
C VAL A 861 16.46 24.57 -13.65
N GLU A 862 17.39 24.17 -12.79
CA GLU A 862 17.26 24.36 -11.34
C GLU A 862 17.28 25.84 -10.93
N SER A 863 18.10 26.66 -11.58
CA SER A 863 18.16 28.11 -11.34
C SER A 863 16.83 28.80 -11.72
N HIS A 864 16.18 28.39 -12.79
CA HIS A 864 14.87 28.92 -13.18
C HIS A 864 13.76 28.52 -12.19
N HIS A 865 13.79 27.28 -11.64
CA HIS A 865 12.82 26.84 -10.63
C HIS A 865 12.98 27.60 -9.30
N THR A 866 14.21 27.86 -8.85
CA THR A 866 14.47 28.65 -7.65
C THR A 866 14.05 30.11 -7.82
N ALA A 867 14.25 30.72 -9.00
CA ALA A 867 13.81 32.07 -9.29
C ALA A 867 12.27 32.22 -9.30
N HIS A 868 11.54 31.22 -9.82
CA HIS A 868 10.07 31.23 -9.78
C HIS A 868 9.51 30.99 -8.38
N HIS A 869 10.16 30.20 -7.53
CA HIS A 869 9.77 30.01 -6.14
C HIS A 869 10.15 31.20 -5.23
N SER A 870 11.21 31.96 -5.57
CA SER A 870 11.56 33.20 -4.84
C SER A 870 10.71 34.41 -5.27
N ALA A 871 10.08 34.35 -6.46
CA ALA A 871 9.14 35.36 -6.93
C ALA A 871 7.69 35.14 -6.45
N ALA A 872 7.37 33.96 -5.88
CA ALA A 872 6.16 33.81 -5.10
C ALA A 872 6.36 34.56 -3.78
N PRO A 873 5.42 35.48 -3.38
CA PRO A 873 5.61 36.25 -2.16
C PRO A 873 5.87 35.29 -0.99
N SER A 874 7.04 35.43 -0.35
CA SER A 874 7.36 34.74 0.88
C SER A 874 6.36 35.18 1.94
N SER A 875 5.30 34.43 2.10
CA SER A 875 4.52 34.44 3.33
C SER A 875 5.33 33.73 4.40
N ALA A 876 6.41 34.40 4.85
CA ALA A 876 6.87 34.16 6.20
C ALA A 876 5.67 34.47 7.11
N PRO A 877 5.34 33.61 8.08
CA PRO A 877 4.26 33.90 8.99
C PRO A 877 4.67 35.13 9.82
N SER A 878 4.17 36.30 9.43
CA SER A 878 4.12 37.42 10.33
C SER A 878 3.24 36.98 11.50
N SER A 879 3.76 37.13 12.70
CA SER A 879 3.16 36.78 13.99
C SER A 879 1.87 37.56 14.33
N ASN A 880 0.96 37.75 13.36
CA ASN A 880 -0.34 38.41 13.55
C ASN A 880 -1.38 37.80 12.61
N LEU A 881 -1.64 36.47 12.72
CA LEU A 881 -2.82 35.86 12.14
C LEU A 881 -3.77 35.51 13.28
N ALA A 882 -4.83 36.32 13.41
CA ALA A 882 -5.98 36.04 14.27
C ALA A 882 -6.47 34.60 13.99
N SER A 883 -6.70 33.85 15.06
CA SER A 883 -7.30 32.51 15.03
C SER A 883 -8.54 32.54 14.13
N PRO A 884 -8.69 31.57 13.20
CA PRO A 884 -9.90 31.46 12.38
C PRO A 884 -11.14 31.06 13.18
N PHE A 885 -11.01 30.77 14.47
CA PHE A 885 -12.10 30.45 15.36
C PHE A 885 -12.43 31.69 16.22
N PRO A 886 -13.72 32.10 16.31
CA PRO A 886 -14.11 33.20 17.18
C PRO A 886 -13.83 32.85 18.65
N HIS A 887 -13.09 33.69 19.35
CA HIS A 887 -12.91 33.61 20.79
C HIS A 887 -14.30 33.68 21.46
N GLN A 888 -14.66 32.61 22.20
CA GLN A 888 -15.74 32.74 23.19
C GLN A 888 -15.28 33.70 24.27
N ALA A 889 -15.81 34.93 24.21
CA ALA A 889 -15.70 35.88 25.31
C ALA A 889 -16.49 35.29 26.47
N SER A 890 -15.83 35.08 27.58
CA SER A 890 -16.44 34.80 28.87
C SER A 890 -17.26 36.02 29.31
N THR A 891 -18.55 35.92 29.12
CA THR A 891 -19.52 36.86 29.72
C THR A 891 -19.86 36.35 31.11
N GLU A 892 -19.04 36.70 32.11
CA GLU A 892 -19.48 36.94 33.47
C GLU A 892 -19.56 38.44 33.63
N SER A 893 -20.76 39.00 33.64
CA SER A 893 -21.07 40.30 34.18
C SER A 893 -22.54 40.36 34.56
N LEU A 894 -22.83 40.02 35.80
CA LEU A 894 -23.74 40.68 36.75
C LEU A 894 -24.97 41.39 36.16
N ALA A 895 -26.10 40.71 36.26
CA ALA A 895 -27.41 41.33 36.27
C ALA A 895 -27.61 42.13 37.57
N ARG A 896 -27.94 43.41 37.45
CA ARG A 896 -28.70 44.18 38.45
C ARG A 896 -29.98 44.69 37.83
N PRO A 897 -31.10 44.54 38.50
CA PRO A 897 -32.39 45.02 38.00
C PRO A 897 -32.53 46.48 38.22
N GLN A 898 -32.95 47.27 37.22
CA GLN A 898 -33.60 48.58 37.43
C GLN A 898 -35.04 48.44 37.01
N ARG A 899 -35.83 48.85 37.99
CA ARG A 899 -37.26 49.17 37.92
C ARG A 899 -37.51 50.49 37.18
N GLU A 900 -38.71 50.55 36.57
CA GLU A 900 -39.57 51.75 36.34
C GLU A 900 -39.07 52.78 35.30
N ARG A 901 -39.60 52.88 34.10
CA ARG A 901 -40.89 53.59 33.78
C ARG A 901 -41.27 53.31 32.37
#